data_5f44ae51ea92fc72e37f0338c1c71a3d
#
_entry.id   5f44ae51ea92fc72e37f0338c1c71a3d
#
_cell.length_a   1.000
_cell.length_b   1.000
_cell.length_c   1.000
_cell.angle_alpha   90.00
_cell.angle_beta   90.00
_cell.angle_gamma   90.00
#
_symmetry.space_group_name_H-M   'P 1'
#
loop_
_entity.id
_entity.type
_entity.pdbx_description
1 polymer ?
#
loop_
_entity_poly.entity_id
_entity_poly.type
_entity_poly.pdbx_seq_one_letter_code
_entity_poly.pdbx_strand_id
1 'polypeptide(L)'
;IHGGQAEENVSEPLERVPGIFALNRQNYAQDLLISSRGFGANSSFGARGIKIIVDGIPGTVADGQGQISHIDLASAERVEVMRGPFSVLYGNSAGGVVNVSSESGKPGAEAAPYFSVGSYGQLKYGLKVDGEQNNVNYLLDAGSLHTDGYRDHSSADRENYNVKLVFKIGEDTSLKLIANSVNLSALDALGLTAAQLQSDARAAGTGALSYDTRKSVDQTQGGLVLTQRLGADDTLVMAPYDGERHTIQYLASGVNGVVNLRRDFYGMNSYWLHTAQVGGMPFKLVAGVDGNENRDHRLTFTNSGGEALAAATDQNYSMEARNLDFYVQGELRPSERVALTAGVRQSDTTLSSESNNTLPSLGSHTYQAATGMLSAQYYVQENTNVYISYGSGFDTPTLNQIIYSPSYVNYGGKNSGNIGIDAARTQQVEIGLKSKLFSTAQLNVALFDADTTNDIVIASSNGGKTAYMNAPKTNRRGLELSGQWQLPYQLQASIAYTALDAKVRQTYIEKITSSAPTVTTSYSVNSGNRIPGVPDQGLFAELMWRKADNGLEFAVEGKAAGSLAANDLNKADAAGYGIMNLRAIARQTVGGWSISEFARIDNVLDRSYVGSVIVNQASSQFYESAPGRNWLAGVKAAYRF
;
A
#
# COMPACT_ATOMS: atom_id res chain seq x y z
N ILE A 1 0.63 -16.29 -1.74
CA ILE A 1 1.65 -15.80 -2.70
C ILE A 1 2.02 -16.94 -3.62
N HIS A 2 2.21 -16.68 -4.91
CA HIS A 2 2.58 -17.69 -5.89
C HIS A 2 4.11 -17.85 -5.95
N GLY A 3 4.62 -19.07 -5.95
CA GLY A 3 6.04 -19.34 -6.08
C GLY A 3 6.62 -18.80 -7.40
N GLY A 4 7.93 -18.50 -7.42
CA GLY A 4 8.65 -17.97 -8.58
C GLY A 4 8.33 -16.51 -8.91
N GLN A 5 7.82 -15.74 -7.96
CA GLN A 5 7.78 -14.29 -7.99
C GLN A 5 9.14 -13.73 -7.49
N ALA A 6 9.42 -12.47 -7.78
CA ALA A 6 10.64 -11.81 -7.29
C ALA A 6 10.61 -11.61 -5.77
N GLU A 7 9.41 -11.49 -5.20
CA GLU A 7 9.17 -11.23 -3.78
C GLU A 7 9.91 -9.97 -3.29
N GLU A 8 9.91 -8.93 -4.12
CA GLU A 8 10.58 -7.68 -3.83
C GLU A 8 9.69 -6.68 -3.11
N ASN A 9 8.46 -6.55 -3.60
CA ASN A 9 7.50 -5.60 -3.06
C ASN A 9 6.04 -6.02 -3.33
N VAL A 10 5.12 -5.40 -2.61
CA VAL A 10 3.70 -5.78 -2.63
C VAL A 10 2.97 -5.51 -3.95
N SER A 11 3.60 -4.85 -4.94
CA SER A 11 2.96 -4.70 -6.26
C SER A 11 2.70 -6.05 -6.92
N GLU A 12 3.57 -7.03 -6.72
CA GLU A 12 3.47 -8.35 -7.33
C GLU A 12 2.17 -9.11 -6.96
N PRO A 13 1.83 -9.29 -5.67
CA PRO A 13 0.55 -9.89 -5.30
C PRO A 13 -0.65 -8.97 -5.55
N LEU A 14 -0.50 -7.64 -5.43
CA LEU A 14 -1.60 -6.70 -5.58
C LEU A 14 -2.10 -6.55 -7.02
N GLU A 15 -1.25 -6.71 -8.02
CA GLU A 15 -1.63 -6.71 -9.45
C GLU A 15 -2.69 -7.77 -9.82
N ARG A 16 -2.79 -8.83 -9.02
CA ARG A 16 -3.77 -9.93 -9.18
C ARG A 16 -5.14 -9.60 -8.60
N VAL A 17 -5.29 -8.42 -7.98
CA VAL A 17 -6.51 -7.99 -7.29
C VAL A 17 -7.18 -6.89 -8.10
N PRO A 18 -8.40 -7.08 -8.65
CA PRO A 18 -9.07 -6.02 -9.40
C PRO A 18 -9.35 -4.82 -8.48
N GLY A 19 -9.39 -3.62 -9.05
CA GLY A 19 -9.58 -2.37 -8.31
C GLY A 19 -8.32 -1.83 -7.63
N ILE A 20 -7.24 -2.60 -7.56
CA ILE A 20 -5.95 -2.16 -7.02
C ILE A 20 -4.99 -1.84 -8.16
N PHE A 21 -4.37 -0.68 -8.08
CA PHE A 21 -3.23 -0.32 -8.89
C PHE A 21 -2.04 -0.05 -7.97
N ALA A 22 -1.04 -0.91 -8.03
CA ALA A 22 0.23 -0.75 -7.31
C ALA A 22 1.32 -0.47 -8.34
N LEU A 23 1.43 0.82 -8.72
CA LEU A 23 2.35 1.26 -9.76
C LEU A 23 3.79 1.16 -9.24
N ASN A 24 4.56 0.26 -9.84
CA ASN A 24 5.95 0.07 -9.49
C ASN A 24 6.79 1.18 -10.15
N ARG A 25 7.39 2.02 -9.32
CA ARG A 25 8.19 3.18 -9.75
C ARG A 25 9.58 2.80 -10.24
N GLN A 26 9.99 1.53 -10.05
CA GLN A 26 11.37 1.06 -10.29
C GLN A 26 12.41 1.93 -9.57
N ASN A 27 12.06 2.35 -8.35
CA ASN A 27 12.80 3.29 -7.55
C ASN A 27 12.53 2.97 -6.06
N TYR A 28 13.49 2.34 -5.40
CA TYR A 28 13.35 1.90 -4.02
C TYR A 28 13.44 3.05 -3.00
N ALA A 29 13.94 4.23 -3.40
CA ALA A 29 13.91 5.43 -2.57
C ALA A 29 12.50 6.00 -2.40
N GLN A 30 11.56 5.61 -3.28
CA GLN A 30 10.18 6.05 -3.25
C GLN A 30 9.24 4.88 -2.97
N ASP A 31 8.18 5.15 -2.18
CA ASP A 31 7.15 4.15 -1.95
C ASP A 31 6.33 3.90 -3.24
N LEU A 32 5.76 2.69 -3.36
CA LEU A 32 4.84 2.39 -4.47
C LEU A 32 3.64 3.33 -4.45
N LEU A 33 3.20 3.77 -5.61
CA LEU A 33 1.92 4.46 -5.73
C LEU A 33 0.80 3.42 -5.71
N ILE A 34 0.25 3.17 -4.53
CA ILE A 34 -0.84 2.20 -4.34
C ILE A 34 -2.15 2.95 -4.32
N SER A 35 -3.06 2.58 -5.20
CA SER A 35 -4.43 3.07 -5.18
C SER A 35 -5.43 1.93 -5.22
N SER A 36 -6.53 2.08 -4.48
CA SER A 36 -7.68 1.18 -4.46
C SER A 36 -8.87 1.95 -5.00
N ARG A 37 -9.41 1.56 -6.16
CA ARG A 37 -10.50 2.28 -6.82
C ARG A 37 -10.22 3.78 -7.03
N GLY A 38 -8.93 4.14 -7.16
CA GLY A 38 -8.47 5.52 -7.26
C GLY A 38 -8.28 6.26 -5.92
N PHE A 39 -8.67 5.67 -4.77
CA PHE A 39 -8.24 6.17 -3.46
C PHE A 39 -6.76 5.90 -3.26
N GLY A 40 -6.02 6.87 -2.71
CA GLY A 40 -4.57 6.75 -2.51
C GLY A 40 -3.70 7.22 -3.67
N ALA A 41 -4.26 7.49 -4.85
CA ALA A 41 -3.50 7.96 -6.02
C ALA A 41 -2.77 9.30 -5.82
N ASN A 42 -3.26 10.12 -4.90
CA ASN A 42 -2.66 11.41 -4.53
C ASN A 42 -1.70 11.29 -3.33
N SER A 43 -0.98 10.18 -3.18
CA SER A 43 0.02 10.00 -2.14
C SER A 43 1.43 10.10 -2.71
N SER A 44 2.22 11.06 -2.21
CA SER A 44 3.64 11.18 -2.56
C SER A 44 4.56 10.46 -1.57
N PHE A 45 4.04 10.10 -0.38
CA PHE A 45 4.81 9.49 0.69
C PHE A 45 3.98 8.38 1.34
N GLY A 46 4.41 7.14 1.19
CA GLY A 46 3.71 5.96 1.70
C GLY A 46 2.35 5.72 1.02
N ALA A 47 1.62 4.72 1.50
CA ALA A 47 0.23 4.48 1.10
C ALA A 47 -0.71 5.41 1.87
N ARG A 48 -1.77 5.90 1.21
CA ARG A 48 -2.77 6.79 1.82
C ARG A 48 -4.18 6.35 1.42
N GLY A 49 -5.16 6.49 2.34
CA GLY A 49 -6.52 6.04 2.11
C GLY A 49 -6.68 4.50 2.06
N ILE A 50 -5.62 3.76 2.35
CA ILE A 50 -5.58 2.30 2.42
C ILE A 50 -4.87 1.91 3.70
N LYS A 51 -5.50 1.12 4.57
CA LYS A 51 -4.88 0.61 5.79
C LYS A 51 -4.00 -0.59 5.48
N ILE A 52 -2.76 -0.56 5.91
CA ILE A 52 -1.82 -1.68 5.81
C ILE A 52 -1.77 -2.38 7.17
N ILE A 53 -1.89 -3.69 7.17
CA ILE A 53 -1.80 -4.54 8.37
C ILE A 53 -0.86 -5.71 8.05
N VAL A 54 0.05 -6.02 8.95
CA VAL A 54 0.96 -7.16 8.83
C VAL A 54 0.84 -8.02 10.09
N ASP A 55 0.40 -9.26 9.94
CA ASP A 55 0.16 -10.22 11.04
C ASP A 55 -0.73 -9.72 12.19
N GLY A 56 -1.54 -8.69 11.94
CA GLY A 56 -2.43 -8.05 12.91
C GLY A 56 -1.86 -6.76 13.51
N ILE A 57 -0.63 -6.37 13.17
CA ILE A 57 -0.02 -5.09 13.58
C ILE A 57 -0.19 -4.07 12.46
N PRO A 58 -0.66 -2.84 12.74
CA PRO A 58 -0.79 -1.81 11.72
C PRO A 58 0.56 -1.38 11.15
N GLY A 59 0.70 -1.40 9.81
CA GLY A 59 1.73 -0.68 9.06
C GLY A 59 1.30 0.74 8.70
N THR A 60 0.06 1.11 9.05
CA THR A 60 -0.51 2.46 8.92
C THR A 60 -0.55 3.11 10.29
N VAL A 61 0.09 4.26 10.43
CA VAL A 61 0.19 5.03 11.69
C VAL A 61 -1.03 5.92 11.93
N ALA A 62 -1.09 6.62 13.07
CA ALA A 62 -2.26 7.34 13.56
C ALA A 62 -2.80 8.42 12.60
N ASP A 63 -1.93 9.08 11.81
CA ASP A 63 -2.33 10.06 10.79
C ASP A 63 -2.87 9.41 9.48
N GLY A 64 -2.91 8.09 9.39
CA GLY A 64 -3.37 7.35 8.21
C GLY A 64 -2.31 7.13 7.14
N GLN A 65 -1.04 7.48 7.38
CA GLN A 65 0.06 7.16 6.48
C GLN A 65 0.49 5.70 6.62
N GLY A 66 0.38 4.92 5.54
CA GLY A 66 0.84 3.53 5.48
C GLY A 66 2.28 3.42 5.03
N GLN A 67 3.06 2.54 5.67
CA GLN A 67 4.42 2.16 5.26
C GLN A 67 4.43 0.72 4.76
N ILE A 68 5.21 0.44 3.73
CA ILE A 68 5.25 -0.88 3.07
C ILE A 68 6.66 -1.48 3.01
N SER A 69 7.70 -0.70 3.30
CA SER A 69 9.11 -1.14 3.18
C SER A 69 9.47 -2.29 4.13
N HIS A 70 8.77 -2.42 5.26
CA HIS A 70 8.97 -3.48 6.26
C HIS A 70 8.24 -4.80 5.91
N ILE A 71 7.42 -4.82 4.85
CA ILE A 71 6.71 -6.04 4.47
C ILE A 71 7.70 -7.03 3.85
N ASP A 72 7.82 -8.19 4.48
CA ASP A 72 8.64 -9.28 4.01
C ASP A 72 7.79 -10.30 3.22
N LEU A 73 8.00 -10.36 1.90
CA LEU A 73 7.28 -11.29 1.03
C LEU A 73 7.90 -12.70 1.00
N ALA A 74 9.16 -12.86 1.41
CA ALA A 74 9.82 -14.16 1.46
C ALA A 74 9.21 -15.08 2.54
N SER A 75 8.66 -14.47 3.60
CA SER A 75 7.95 -15.17 4.68
C SER A 75 6.42 -15.03 4.60
N ALA A 76 5.88 -14.25 3.66
CA ALA A 76 4.44 -14.04 3.56
C ALA A 76 3.71 -15.22 2.91
N GLU A 77 2.63 -15.67 3.55
CA GLU A 77 1.73 -16.69 3.02
C GLU A 77 0.65 -16.09 2.13
N ARG A 78 0.05 -14.97 2.58
CA ARG A 78 -1.15 -14.43 1.98
C ARG A 78 -1.21 -12.91 2.06
N VAL A 79 -1.70 -12.32 0.97
CA VAL A 79 -2.12 -10.91 0.92
C VAL A 79 -3.61 -10.87 0.66
N GLU A 80 -4.36 -10.29 1.58
CA GLU A 80 -5.81 -10.10 1.46
C GLU A 80 -6.11 -8.63 1.25
N VAL A 81 -7.02 -8.35 0.34
CA VAL A 81 -7.48 -6.98 0.09
C VAL A 81 -8.99 -6.91 0.35
N MET A 82 -9.36 -6.10 1.31
CA MET A 82 -10.76 -5.79 1.62
C MET A 82 -11.09 -4.42 1.05
N ARG A 83 -12.09 -4.35 0.17
CA ARG A 83 -12.54 -3.14 -0.53
C ARG A 83 -14.02 -2.93 -0.29
N GLY A 84 -14.48 -1.70 -0.49
CA GLY A 84 -15.87 -1.34 -0.24
C GLY A 84 -16.04 -0.53 1.03
N PRO A 85 -17.27 -0.30 1.49
CA PRO A 85 -17.57 0.59 2.61
C PRO A 85 -17.25 -0.04 3.98
N PHE A 86 -16.05 -0.61 4.15
CA PHE A 86 -15.62 -1.29 5.38
C PHE A 86 -14.87 -0.37 6.37
N SER A 87 -14.87 0.94 6.16
CA SER A 87 -14.22 1.91 7.06
C SER A 87 -14.70 1.81 8.52
N VAL A 88 -15.88 1.23 8.75
CA VAL A 88 -16.39 0.97 10.10
C VAL A 88 -15.42 0.14 10.95
N LEU A 89 -14.83 -0.92 10.39
CA LEU A 89 -13.88 -1.75 11.13
C LEU A 89 -12.44 -1.18 11.14
N TYR A 90 -12.09 -0.33 10.15
CA TYR A 90 -10.70 0.02 9.90
C TYR A 90 -10.37 1.52 10.01
N GLY A 91 -11.39 2.38 10.11
CA GLY A 91 -11.24 3.83 10.35
C GLY A 91 -10.75 4.61 9.13
N ASN A 92 -9.75 5.44 9.33
CA ASN A 92 -9.16 6.40 8.39
C ASN A 92 -8.58 5.73 7.11
N SER A 93 -9.46 5.14 6.25
CA SER A 93 -9.08 4.38 5.05
C SER A 93 -10.29 4.13 4.14
N ALA A 94 -10.71 5.15 3.36
CA ALA A 94 -11.85 5.03 2.45
C ALA A 94 -11.63 4.03 1.29
N GLY A 95 -10.39 3.77 0.90
CA GLY A 95 -9.99 2.84 -0.15
C GLY A 95 -9.94 1.36 0.26
N GLY A 96 -9.98 1.07 1.58
CA GLY A 96 -9.96 -0.31 2.07
C GLY A 96 -8.69 -0.71 2.82
N VAL A 97 -8.42 -2.01 2.84
CA VAL A 97 -7.35 -2.60 3.67
C VAL A 97 -6.53 -3.60 2.86
N VAL A 98 -5.23 -3.56 3.04
CA VAL A 98 -4.29 -4.61 2.60
C VAL A 98 -3.76 -5.30 3.86
N ASN A 99 -4.10 -6.57 4.03
CA ASN A 99 -3.66 -7.39 5.16
C ASN A 99 -2.68 -8.45 4.66
N VAL A 100 -1.47 -8.44 5.20
CA VAL A 100 -0.41 -9.40 4.89
C VAL A 100 -0.26 -10.34 6.07
N SER A 101 -0.33 -11.64 5.80
CA SER A 101 -0.11 -12.68 6.80
C SER A 101 1.13 -13.48 6.44
N SER A 102 2.05 -13.63 7.39
CA SER A 102 3.22 -14.49 7.22
C SER A 102 2.87 -15.97 7.39
N GLU A 103 3.68 -16.86 6.85
CA GLU A 103 3.54 -18.31 6.93
C GLU A 103 3.49 -18.79 8.39
N SER A 104 2.87 -19.93 8.60
CA SER A 104 2.92 -20.65 9.87
C SER A 104 3.81 -21.87 9.73
N GLY A 105 4.66 -22.10 10.71
CA GLY A 105 5.52 -23.28 10.75
C GLY A 105 4.71 -24.57 10.76
N LYS A 106 5.21 -25.58 10.08
CA LYS A 106 4.65 -26.94 10.07
C LYS A 106 5.24 -27.75 11.22
N PRO A 107 4.56 -28.87 11.65
CA PRO A 107 5.12 -29.75 12.67
C PRO A 107 6.57 -30.16 12.37
N GLY A 108 7.47 -30.06 13.35
CA GLY A 108 8.91 -30.21 13.23
C GLY A 108 9.62 -28.86 13.05
N ALA A 109 10.84 -28.90 12.55
CA ALA A 109 11.64 -27.72 12.23
C ALA A 109 12.08 -27.78 10.75
N GLU A 110 12.02 -26.65 10.07
CA GLU A 110 12.47 -26.50 8.69
C GLU A 110 13.42 -25.30 8.59
N ALA A 111 14.54 -25.46 7.87
CA ALA A 111 15.42 -24.38 7.48
C ALA A 111 15.46 -24.29 5.95
N ALA A 112 15.22 -23.11 5.41
CA ALA A 112 15.07 -22.87 3.99
C ALA A 112 15.90 -21.68 3.53
N PRO A 113 17.22 -21.87 3.23
CA PRO A 113 17.98 -20.85 2.51
C PRO A 113 17.37 -20.60 1.12
N TYR A 114 17.43 -19.34 0.69
CA TYR A 114 17.00 -18.91 -0.64
C TYR A 114 17.99 -17.96 -1.27
N PHE A 115 18.05 -18.00 -2.61
CA PHE A 115 18.97 -17.22 -3.41
C PHE A 115 18.34 -16.91 -4.77
N SER A 116 18.50 -15.68 -5.26
CA SER A 116 18.13 -15.33 -6.64
C SER A 116 19.03 -14.27 -7.22
N VAL A 117 19.18 -14.31 -8.54
CA VAL A 117 19.92 -13.33 -9.34
C VAL A 117 19.10 -12.91 -10.54
N GLY A 118 19.29 -11.69 -11.00
CA GLY A 118 18.53 -11.15 -12.11
C GLY A 118 19.20 -10.01 -12.85
N SER A 119 18.47 -9.45 -13.80
CA SER A 119 18.87 -8.26 -14.53
C SER A 119 19.16 -7.09 -13.58
N TYR A 120 19.97 -6.14 -14.02
CA TYR A 120 20.32 -4.91 -13.27
C TYR A 120 21.07 -5.19 -11.96
N GLY A 121 21.98 -6.16 -11.97
CA GLY A 121 22.78 -6.51 -10.79
C GLY A 121 21.97 -7.06 -9.62
N GLN A 122 20.71 -7.47 -9.85
CA GLN A 122 19.86 -7.95 -8.78
C GLN A 122 20.41 -9.21 -8.14
N LEU A 123 20.54 -9.17 -6.82
CA LEU A 123 20.98 -10.26 -5.97
C LEU A 123 20.11 -10.27 -4.70
N LYS A 124 19.41 -11.39 -4.44
CA LYS A 124 18.64 -11.60 -3.22
C LYS A 124 19.04 -12.91 -2.59
N TYR A 125 19.27 -12.91 -1.28
CA TYR A 125 19.56 -14.12 -0.52
C TYR A 125 19.02 -13.99 0.90
N GLY A 126 18.82 -15.12 1.54
CA GLY A 126 18.37 -15.15 2.92
C GLY A 126 18.16 -16.56 3.44
N LEU A 127 17.69 -16.61 4.68
CA LEU A 127 17.37 -17.85 5.39
C LEU A 127 16.04 -17.68 6.12
N LYS A 128 15.10 -18.57 5.83
CA LYS A 128 13.89 -18.75 6.61
C LYS A 128 13.99 -20.00 7.47
N VAL A 129 13.61 -19.87 8.74
CA VAL A 129 13.52 -20.99 9.69
C VAL A 129 12.12 -20.98 10.28
N ASP A 130 11.40 -22.07 10.13
CA ASP A 130 10.04 -22.18 10.66
C ASP A 130 9.76 -23.58 11.23
N GLY A 131 8.75 -23.65 12.06
CA GLY A 131 8.33 -24.93 12.63
C GLY A 131 7.24 -24.81 13.68
N GLU A 132 6.76 -25.98 14.12
CA GLU A 132 5.86 -26.10 15.25
C GLU A 132 6.35 -27.24 16.15
N GLN A 133 6.61 -26.95 17.40
CA GLN A 133 7.01 -27.90 18.42
C GLN A 133 6.21 -27.68 19.70
N ASN A 134 5.54 -28.73 20.19
CA ASN A 134 4.60 -28.65 21.29
C ASN A 134 3.52 -27.58 21.02
N ASN A 135 3.46 -26.54 21.86
CA ASN A 135 2.48 -25.46 21.79
C ASN A 135 3.06 -24.16 21.20
N VAL A 136 4.25 -24.23 20.58
CA VAL A 136 4.94 -23.08 20.01
C VAL A 136 5.07 -23.26 18.51
N ASN A 137 4.49 -22.34 17.75
CA ASN A 137 4.72 -22.17 16.32
C ASN A 137 5.64 -20.99 16.11
N TYR A 138 6.66 -21.13 15.27
CA TYR A 138 7.65 -20.09 15.06
C TYR A 138 8.02 -19.91 13.59
N LEU A 139 8.36 -18.69 13.22
CA LEU A 139 8.92 -18.30 11.94
C LEU A 139 9.94 -17.20 12.18
N LEU A 140 11.13 -17.36 11.58
CA LEU A 140 12.19 -16.38 11.52
C LEU A 140 12.62 -16.25 10.05
N ASP A 141 12.76 -15.04 9.55
CA ASP A 141 13.33 -14.77 8.24
C ASP A 141 14.38 -13.66 8.34
N ALA A 142 15.48 -13.84 7.64
CA ALA A 142 16.54 -12.84 7.49
C ALA A 142 16.96 -12.84 6.01
N GLY A 143 16.80 -11.70 5.35
CA GLY A 143 17.07 -11.56 3.93
C GLY A 143 17.73 -10.25 3.56
N SER A 144 18.50 -10.30 2.46
CA SER A 144 19.16 -9.15 1.86
C SER A 144 18.85 -9.11 0.36
N LEU A 145 18.63 -7.90 -0.14
CA LEU A 145 18.44 -7.57 -1.55
C LEU A 145 19.39 -6.46 -1.93
N HIS A 146 20.14 -6.66 -3.00
CA HIS A 146 20.91 -5.65 -3.71
C HIS A 146 20.43 -5.53 -5.16
N THR A 147 20.46 -4.33 -5.71
CA THR A 147 20.24 -4.06 -7.15
C THR A 147 20.94 -2.79 -7.58
N ASP A 148 21.52 -2.79 -8.79
CA ASP A 148 22.02 -1.56 -9.45
C ASP A 148 20.86 -0.67 -9.92
N GLY A 149 19.66 -1.25 -10.03
CA GLY A 149 18.46 -0.58 -10.56
C GLY A 149 18.40 -0.50 -12.07
N TYR A 150 17.18 -0.32 -12.60
CA TYR A 150 16.95 -0.19 -14.03
C TYR A 150 17.47 1.13 -14.61
N ARG A 151 17.24 2.23 -13.88
CA ARG A 151 17.61 3.58 -14.29
C ARG A 151 18.96 3.98 -13.70
N ASP A 152 19.63 4.92 -14.35
CA ASP A 152 20.80 5.56 -13.78
C ASP A 152 20.42 6.20 -12.43
N HIS A 153 21.28 6.08 -11.43
CA HIS A 153 21.06 6.59 -10.08
C HIS A 153 19.82 5.99 -9.38
N SER A 154 19.65 4.66 -9.47
CA SER A 154 18.51 3.94 -8.85
C SER A 154 18.90 2.67 -8.10
N SER A 155 20.17 2.51 -7.74
CA SER A 155 20.63 1.36 -6.95
C SER A 155 19.98 1.33 -5.56
N ALA A 156 19.86 0.13 -5.00
CA ALA A 156 19.30 -0.06 -3.67
C ALA A 156 19.88 -1.27 -2.97
N ASP A 157 20.02 -1.13 -1.66
CA ASP A 157 20.35 -2.17 -0.70
C ASP A 157 19.25 -2.24 0.35
N ARG A 158 18.72 -3.44 0.65
CA ARG A 158 17.68 -3.65 1.65
C ARG A 158 17.94 -4.91 2.45
N GLU A 159 17.89 -4.80 3.75
CA GLU A 159 17.91 -5.91 4.69
C GLU A 159 16.60 -5.99 5.44
N ASN A 160 16.02 -7.18 5.55
CA ASN A 160 14.79 -7.46 6.26
C ASN A 160 15.02 -8.55 7.29
N TYR A 161 14.44 -8.35 8.47
CA TYR A 161 14.39 -9.34 9.54
C TYR A 161 12.95 -9.46 10.02
N ASN A 162 12.43 -10.67 10.09
CA ASN A 162 11.06 -10.93 10.52
C ASN A 162 11.00 -12.10 11.50
N VAL A 163 10.27 -11.91 12.61
CA VAL A 163 10.08 -12.91 13.66
C VAL A 163 8.61 -13.00 14.00
N LYS A 164 8.07 -14.21 13.99
CA LYS A 164 6.73 -14.50 14.51
C LYS A 164 6.79 -15.74 15.41
N LEU A 165 6.29 -15.59 16.62
CA LEU A 165 6.13 -16.67 17.59
C LEU A 165 4.67 -16.74 18.00
N VAL A 166 4.07 -17.93 17.96
CA VAL A 166 2.68 -18.14 18.41
C VAL A 166 2.67 -19.20 19.50
N PHE A 167 2.23 -18.82 20.67
CA PHE A 167 2.09 -19.69 21.85
C PHE A 167 0.62 -20.06 22.03
N LYS A 168 0.30 -21.35 22.07
CA LYS A 168 -1.00 -21.88 22.48
C LYS A 168 -0.95 -22.19 23.97
N ILE A 169 -1.68 -21.44 24.78
CA ILE A 169 -1.70 -21.55 26.24
C ILE A 169 -3.05 -22.16 26.64
N GLY A 170 -3.07 -23.48 26.82
CA GLY A 170 -4.33 -24.23 26.98
C GLY A 170 -5.14 -24.22 25.66
N GLU A 171 -6.47 -24.34 25.79
CA GLU A 171 -7.39 -24.41 24.64
C GLU A 171 -7.94 -23.03 24.25
N ASP A 172 -7.92 -22.07 25.17
CA ASP A 172 -8.65 -20.81 25.05
C ASP A 172 -7.76 -19.60 24.81
N THR A 173 -6.45 -19.71 25.00
CA THR A 173 -5.52 -18.60 24.90
C THR A 173 -4.49 -18.81 23.80
N SER A 174 -4.37 -17.84 22.90
CA SER A 174 -3.28 -17.75 21.93
C SER A 174 -2.57 -16.41 22.06
N LEU A 175 -1.24 -16.45 22.19
CA LEU A 175 -0.39 -15.27 22.21
C LEU A 175 0.54 -15.31 21.00
N LYS A 176 0.42 -14.32 20.11
CA LYS A 176 1.30 -14.12 18.97
C LYS A 176 2.23 -12.94 19.26
N LEU A 177 3.54 -13.17 19.17
CA LEU A 177 4.57 -12.13 19.23
C LEU A 177 5.11 -11.91 17.82
N ILE A 178 5.26 -10.65 17.45
CA ILE A 178 5.74 -10.25 16.11
C ILE A 178 6.82 -9.19 16.32
N ALA A 179 7.92 -9.32 15.60
CA ALA A 179 8.92 -8.27 15.48
C ALA A 179 9.46 -8.26 14.05
N ASN A 180 9.66 -7.09 13.50
CA ASN A 180 10.34 -6.94 12.22
C ASN A 180 11.25 -5.70 12.22
N SER A 181 12.28 -5.77 11.39
CA SER A 181 13.21 -4.68 11.14
C SER A 181 13.53 -4.60 9.66
N VAL A 182 13.68 -3.38 9.15
CA VAL A 182 14.14 -3.12 7.79
C VAL A 182 15.20 -2.02 7.82
N ASN A 183 16.31 -2.27 7.12
CA ASN A 183 17.30 -1.27 6.74
C ASN A 183 17.26 -1.14 5.21
N LEU A 184 17.09 0.09 4.72
CA LEU A 184 17.03 0.40 3.29
C LEU A 184 17.90 1.60 2.98
N SER A 185 18.76 1.48 1.98
CA SER A 185 19.50 2.58 1.36
C SER A 185 19.27 2.54 -0.14
N ALA A 186 18.80 3.64 -0.74
CA ALA A 186 18.46 3.67 -2.15
C ALA A 186 18.71 5.04 -2.78
N LEU A 187 19.24 5.05 -4.00
CA LEU A 187 19.35 6.21 -4.85
C LEU A 187 18.00 6.52 -5.52
N ASP A 188 17.72 7.79 -5.77
CA ASP A 188 16.47 8.26 -6.35
C ASP A 188 16.72 8.85 -7.74
N ALA A 189 16.32 8.11 -8.76
CA ALA A 189 16.46 8.53 -10.15
C ALA A 189 15.56 9.71 -10.55
N LEU A 190 14.59 10.12 -9.75
CA LEU A 190 13.55 11.11 -10.05
C LEU A 190 12.73 10.79 -11.32
N GLY A 191 11.74 11.62 -11.64
CA GLY A 191 10.97 11.51 -12.88
C GLY A 191 11.69 12.08 -14.09
N LEU A 192 11.23 11.74 -15.29
CA LEU A 192 11.69 12.25 -16.56
C LEU A 192 10.66 13.20 -17.19
N THR A 193 11.11 14.18 -17.94
CA THR A 193 10.26 14.90 -18.90
C THR A 193 9.96 14.02 -20.12
N ALA A 194 8.94 14.36 -20.92
CA ALA A 194 8.65 13.62 -22.14
C ALA A 194 9.84 13.57 -23.11
N ALA A 195 10.61 14.65 -23.23
CA ALA A 195 11.79 14.70 -24.07
C ALA A 195 12.93 13.80 -23.55
N GLN A 196 13.18 13.79 -22.24
CA GLN A 196 14.16 12.88 -21.62
C GLN A 196 13.76 11.42 -21.80
N LEU A 197 12.47 11.10 -21.57
CA LEU A 197 11.94 9.75 -21.75
C LEU A 197 12.13 9.22 -23.18
N GLN A 198 11.95 10.09 -24.18
CA GLN A 198 12.14 9.74 -25.59
C GLN A 198 13.62 9.58 -25.97
N SER A 199 14.50 10.39 -25.38
CA SER A 199 15.94 10.33 -25.68
C SER A 199 16.64 9.17 -25.00
N ASP A 200 16.37 8.96 -23.72
CA ASP A 200 16.90 7.88 -22.92
C ASP A 200 15.97 7.58 -21.72
N ALA A 201 15.23 6.49 -21.82
CA ALA A 201 14.32 6.05 -20.78
C ALA A 201 15.02 5.59 -19.48
N ARG A 202 16.33 5.34 -19.53
CA ARG A 202 17.14 4.93 -18.37
C ARG A 202 17.80 6.12 -17.66
N ALA A 203 17.85 7.28 -18.27
CA ALA A 203 18.51 8.44 -17.69
C ALA A 203 17.99 8.79 -16.29
N ALA A 204 18.86 9.33 -15.45
CA ALA A 204 18.45 10.01 -14.23
C ALA A 204 17.74 11.33 -14.56
N GLY A 205 16.70 11.66 -13.82
CA GLY A 205 15.98 12.93 -13.96
C GLY A 205 16.84 14.13 -13.57
N THR A 206 16.46 15.30 -14.08
CA THR A 206 17.19 16.53 -13.80
C THR A 206 17.27 16.80 -12.29
N GLY A 207 18.46 16.99 -11.80
CA GLY A 207 18.73 17.23 -10.38
C GLY A 207 19.14 15.97 -9.60
N ALA A 208 18.90 14.76 -10.12
CA ALA A 208 19.23 13.53 -9.40
C ALA A 208 20.73 13.46 -9.05
N LEU A 209 21.60 13.61 -10.02
CA LEU A 209 23.05 13.54 -9.84
C LEU A 209 23.61 14.77 -9.11
N SER A 210 23.12 15.99 -9.42
CA SER A 210 23.66 17.22 -8.84
C SER A 210 23.31 17.42 -7.37
N TYR A 211 22.21 16.82 -6.89
CA TYR A 211 21.80 16.81 -5.50
C TYR A 211 22.04 15.47 -4.80
N ASP A 212 22.54 14.48 -5.53
CA ASP A 212 22.75 13.11 -5.07
C ASP A 212 21.49 12.58 -4.33
N THR A 213 20.36 12.62 -5.06
CA THR A 213 19.06 12.29 -4.47
C THR A 213 19.01 10.83 -4.05
N ARG A 214 18.65 10.60 -2.79
CA ARG A 214 18.66 9.28 -2.16
C ARG A 214 17.80 9.24 -0.91
N LYS A 215 17.53 8.06 -0.41
CA LYS A 215 16.78 7.85 0.83
C LYS A 215 17.36 6.67 1.60
N SER A 216 17.50 6.85 2.90
CA SER A 216 17.72 5.75 3.83
C SER A 216 16.55 5.63 4.79
N VAL A 217 16.26 4.40 5.20
CA VAL A 217 15.20 4.07 6.15
C VAL A 217 15.70 2.99 7.07
N ASP A 218 15.63 3.26 8.36
CA ASP A 218 15.76 2.28 9.43
C ASP A 218 14.44 2.20 10.16
N GLN A 219 13.82 1.03 10.22
CA GLN A 219 12.56 0.83 10.96
C GLN A 219 12.63 -0.46 11.75
N THR A 220 12.25 -0.39 13.01
CA THR A 220 12.04 -1.56 13.86
C THR A 220 10.69 -1.42 14.54
N GLN A 221 9.92 -2.49 14.55
CA GLN A 221 8.63 -2.53 15.22
C GLN A 221 8.36 -3.91 15.80
N GLY A 222 7.53 -3.92 16.82
CA GLY A 222 7.07 -5.16 17.45
C GLY A 222 5.66 -5.01 18.00
N GLY A 223 5.06 -6.15 18.28
CA GLY A 223 3.74 -6.18 18.90
C GLY A 223 3.36 -7.57 19.33
N LEU A 224 2.25 -7.63 20.00
CA LEU A 224 1.64 -8.90 20.40
C LEU A 224 0.16 -8.90 20.04
N VAL A 225 -0.37 -10.08 19.73
CA VAL A 225 -1.80 -10.29 19.55
C VAL A 225 -2.22 -11.39 20.51
N LEU A 226 -2.92 -10.97 21.58
CA LEU A 226 -3.57 -11.88 22.51
C LEU A 226 -4.97 -12.19 21.99
N THR A 227 -5.29 -13.48 21.81
CA THR A 227 -6.64 -13.96 21.55
C THR A 227 -7.07 -14.81 22.72
N GLN A 228 -8.13 -14.40 23.41
CA GLN A 228 -8.68 -15.08 24.58
C GLN A 228 -10.13 -15.44 24.34
N ARG A 229 -10.45 -16.73 24.37
CA ARG A 229 -11.84 -17.20 24.46
C ARG A 229 -12.33 -17.04 25.91
N LEU A 230 -13.50 -16.45 26.07
CA LEU A 230 -14.15 -16.22 27.37
C LEU A 230 -15.42 -17.09 27.48
N GLY A 231 -15.31 -18.35 27.02
CA GLY A 231 -16.41 -19.31 26.94
C GLY A 231 -16.70 -19.69 25.48
N ALA A 232 -17.91 -20.20 25.22
CA ALA A 232 -18.27 -20.71 23.87
C ALA A 232 -18.55 -19.59 22.87
N ASP A 233 -19.06 -18.46 23.32
CA ASP A 233 -19.63 -17.41 22.47
C ASP A 233 -18.82 -16.13 22.43
N ASP A 234 -17.84 -15.97 23.30
CA ASP A 234 -17.11 -14.73 23.51
C ASP A 234 -15.61 -14.90 23.20
N THR A 235 -15.05 -13.97 22.43
CA THR A 235 -13.61 -13.89 22.18
C THR A 235 -13.14 -12.45 22.33
N LEU A 236 -12.10 -12.23 23.12
CA LEU A 236 -11.40 -10.96 23.24
C LEU A 236 -10.10 -11.01 22.44
N VAL A 237 -9.84 -9.99 21.65
CA VAL A 237 -8.57 -9.81 20.95
C VAL A 237 -7.97 -8.47 21.35
N MET A 238 -6.68 -8.48 21.71
CA MET A 238 -5.91 -7.28 22.06
C MET A 238 -4.59 -7.30 21.31
N ALA A 239 -4.27 -6.21 20.62
CA ALA A 239 -3.09 -6.09 19.78
C ALA A 239 -2.32 -4.79 20.06
N PRO A 240 -1.60 -4.68 21.21
CA PRO A 240 -0.65 -3.59 21.44
C PRO A 240 0.57 -3.74 20.56
N TYR A 241 1.11 -2.60 20.12
CA TYR A 241 2.33 -2.51 19.29
C TYR A 241 3.10 -1.24 19.58
N ASP A 242 4.39 -1.28 19.23
CA ASP A 242 5.33 -0.17 19.32
C ASP A 242 6.35 -0.27 18.20
N GLY A 243 6.91 0.87 17.76
CA GLY A 243 7.96 0.91 16.76
C GLY A 243 8.55 2.30 16.56
N GLU A 244 9.69 2.28 15.91
CA GLU A 244 10.42 3.48 15.52
C GLU A 244 10.78 3.43 14.04
N ARG A 245 10.84 4.60 13.41
CA ARG A 245 11.29 4.77 12.03
C ARG A 245 12.15 6.01 11.90
N HIS A 246 13.36 5.85 11.38
CA HIS A 246 14.25 6.92 11.01
C HIS A 246 14.37 6.98 9.49
N THR A 247 14.14 8.15 8.91
CA THR A 247 14.24 8.38 7.47
C THR A 247 15.13 9.59 7.21
N ILE A 248 16.15 9.42 6.39
CA ILE A 248 16.96 10.51 5.86
C ILE A 248 16.76 10.53 4.34
N GLN A 249 16.32 11.67 3.81
CA GLN A 249 16.05 11.81 2.38
C GLN A 249 16.69 13.07 1.82
N TYR A 250 17.47 12.90 0.76
CA TYR A 250 18.09 13.95 -0.03
C TYR A 250 17.21 14.23 -1.25
N LEU A 251 16.71 15.44 -1.35
CA LEU A 251 15.77 15.89 -2.37
C LEU A 251 16.50 16.70 -3.46
N ALA A 252 15.91 16.80 -4.64
CA ALA A 252 16.41 17.63 -5.75
C ALA A 252 16.15 19.13 -5.50
N SER A 253 16.59 19.63 -4.36
CA SER A 253 16.38 21.01 -3.90
C SER A 253 17.53 21.41 -2.97
N GLY A 254 18.02 22.62 -3.08
CA GLY A 254 19.00 23.18 -2.14
C GLY A 254 18.36 23.43 -0.76
N VAL A 255 17.51 24.45 -0.65
CA VAL A 255 16.86 24.83 0.61
C VAL A 255 15.89 23.75 1.07
N ASN A 256 15.98 23.34 2.35
CA ASN A 256 15.21 22.23 2.90
C ASN A 256 15.34 20.95 2.05
N GLY A 257 16.52 20.75 1.45
CA GLY A 257 16.77 19.67 0.51
C GLY A 257 17.17 18.34 1.18
N VAL A 258 17.50 18.36 2.46
CA VAL A 258 17.70 17.14 3.26
C VAL A 258 16.62 17.09 4.33
N VAL A 259 15.89 16.00 4.39
CA VAL A 259 14.89 15.72 5.41
C VAL A 259 15.42 14.63 6.32
N ASN A 260 15.49 14.91 7.62
CA ASN A 260 15.79 13.95 8.67
C ASN A 260 14.54 13.84 9.55
N LEU A 261 13.86 12.70 9.48
CA LEU A 261 12.60 12.43 10.15
C LEU A 261 12.77 11.22 11.07
N ARG A 262 12.61 11.43 12.38
CA ARG A 262 12.47 10.37 13.37
C ARG A 262 11.01 10.28 13.78
N ARG A 263 10.47 9.08 13.76
CA ARG A 263 9.07 8.79 14.11
C ARG A 263 9.05 7.64 15.11
N ASP A 264 8.45 7.90 16.26
CA ASP A 264 8.02 6.88 17.20
C ASP A 264 6.52 6.66 17.00
N PHE A 265 6.05 5.41 16.99
CA PHE A 265 4.65 5.09 16.82
C PHE A 265 4.25 3.91 17.69
N TYR A 266 3.10 4.00 18.34
CA TYR A 266 2.59 2.97 19.21
C TYR A 266 1.06 3.00 19.29
N GLY A 267 0.49 1.92 19.75
CA GLY A 267 -0.96 1.84 19.90
C GLY A 267 -1.45 0.49 20.38
N MET A 268 -2.76 0.39 20.43
CA MET A 268 -3.46 -0.84 20.75
C MET A 268 -4.78 -0.89 19.99
N ASN A 269 -4.97 -1.99 19.24
CA ASN A 269 -6.24 -2.30 18.60
C ASN A 269 -6.87 -3.47 19.38
N SER A 270 -8.12 -3.29 19.82
CA SER A 270 -8.78 -4.29 20.65
C SER A 270 -10.23 -4.45 20.25
N TYR A 271 -10.71 -5.67 20.22
CA TYR A 271 -12.12 -5.95 19.99
C TYR A 271 -12.60 -7.18 20.73
N TRP A 272 -13.88 -7.13 21.03
CA TRP A 272 -14.67 -8.24 21.55
C TRP A 272 -15.58 -8.77 20.44
N LEU A 273 -15.55 -10.07 20.25
CA LEU A 273 -16.41 -10.82 19.34
C LEU A 273 -17.41 -11.62 20.18
N HIS A 274 -18.70 -11.49 19.90
CA HIS A 274 -19.77 -12.24 20.52
C HIS A 274 -20.63 -12.93 19.45
N THR A 275 -20.95 -14.20 19.69
CA THR A 275 -21.89 -14.97 18.87
C THR A 275 -23.11 -15.30 19.69
N ALA A 276 -24.31 -15.16 19.13
CA ALA A 276 -25.58 -15.37 19.82
C ALA A 276 -26.67 -15.88 18.89
N GLN A 277 -27.81 -16.20 19.47
CA GLN A 277 -29.06 -16.43 18.76
C GLN A 277 -30.05 -15.33 19.17
N VAL A 278 -30.55 -14.55 18.23
CA VAL A 278 -31.57 -13.52 18.46
C VAL A 278 -32.86 -13.96 17.77
N GLY A 279 -33.87 -14.33 18.58
CA GLY A 279 -35.11 -14.88 18.04
C GLY A 279 -34.92 -16.16 17.21
N GLY A 280 -33.96 -16.99 17.57
CA GLY A 280 -33.58 -18.21 16.80
C GLY A 280 -32.73 -17.95 15.57
N MET A 281 -32.36 -16.70 15.28
CA MET A 281 -31.50 -16.31 14.15
C MET A 281 -30.04 -16.16 14.61
N PRO A 282 -29.06 -16.75 13.90
CA PRO A 282 -27.65 -16.54 14.20
C PRO A 282 -27.28 -15.05 14.15
N PHE A 283 -26.60 -14.59 15.19
CA PHE A 283 -26.14 -13.21 15.33
C PHE A 283 -24.68 -13.18 15.72
N LYS A 284 -23.91 -12.28 15.11
CA LYS A 284 -22.50 -12.03 15.43
C LYS A 284 -22.30 -10.56 15.67
N LEU A 285 -21.66 -10.19 16.77
CA LEU A 285 -21.33 -8.82 17.15
C LEU A 285 -19.82 -8.67 17.29
N VAL A 286 -19.30 -7.57 16.74
CA VAL A 286 -17.92 -7.10 16.98
C VAL A 286 -18.02 -5.70 17.57
N ALA A 287 -17.43 -5.47 18.74
CA ALA A 287 -17.29 -4.14 19.32
C ALA A 287 -15.82 -3.91 19.68
N GLY A 288 -15.27 -2.75 19.34
CA GLY A 288 -13.85 -2.52 19.52
C GLY A 288 -13.48 -1.07 19.76
N VAL A 289 -12.22 -0.91 20.17
CA VAL A 289 -11.54 0.35 20.39
C VAL A 289 -10.14 0.29 19.78
N ASP A 290 -9.77 1.32 19.03
CA ASP A 290 -8.42 1.53 18.49
C ASP A 290 -7.86 2.83 19.05
N GLY A 291 -6.71 2.78 19.68
CA GLY A 291 -5.96 3.94 20.16
C GLY A 291 -4.55 3.91 19.60
N ASN A 292 -4.18 4.93 18.82
CA ASN A 292 -2.90 4.96 18.12
C ASN A 292 -2.28 6.36 18.22
N GLU A 293 -0.96 6.43 18.32
CA GLU A 293 -0.21 7.68 18.35
C GLU A 293 1.07 7.54 17.54
N ASN A 294 1.46 8.60 16.83
CA ASN A 294 2.82 8.76 16.33
C ASN A 294 3.36 10.15 16.64
N ARG A 295 4.64 10.19 16.98
CA ARG A 295 5.42 11.40 17.26
C ARG A 295 6.56 11.51 16.28
N ASP A 296 6.60 12.63 15.58
CA ASP A 296 7.60 12.92 14.56
C ASP A 296 8.50 14.05 15.03
N HIS A 297 9.82 13.85 14.98
CA HIS A 297 10.79 14.92 15.04
C HIS A 297 11.37 15.13 13.64
N ARG A 298 11.03 16.27 13.01
CA ARG A 298 11.40 16.59 11.64
C ARG A 298 12.41 17.73 11.60
N LEU A 299 13.59 17.42 11.07
CA LEU A 299 14.63 18.41 10.76
C LEU A 299 14.80 18.51 9.26
N THR A 300 15.07 19.71 8.74
CA THR A 300 15.53 19.87 7.36
C THR A 300 16.80 20.69 7.29
N PHE A 301 17.62 20.39 6.29
CA PHE A 301 18.92 21.04 6.06
C PHE A 301 19.04 21.43 4.59
N THR A 302 19.90 22.38 4.28
CA THR A 302 20.30 22.66 2.90
C THR A 302 21.05 21.49 2.31
N ASN A 303 20.67 21.03 1.12
CA ASN A 303 21.39 20.05 0.31
C ASN A 303 22.40 20.79 -0.58
N SER A 304 23.68 20.57 -0.38
CA SER A 304 24.77 21.11 -1.22
C SER A 304 25.50 19.98 -1.92
N GLY A 305 25.04 19.62 -3.12
CA GLY A 305 25.70 18.57 -3.90
C GLY A 305 25.71 17.19 -3.25
N GLY A 306 24.67 16.83 -2.49
CA GLY A 306 24.60 15.59 -1.74
C GLY A 306 25.10 15.68 -0.30
N GLU A 307 25.49 16.85 0.17
CA GLU A 307 25.90 17.09 1.56
C GLU A 307 24.87 17.91 2.32
N ALA A 308 24.56 17.52 3.55
CA ALA A 308 23.68 18.24 4.46
C ALA A 308 24.47 19.34 5.19
N LEU A 309 24.15 20.61 4.96
CA LEU A 309 24.79 21.73 5.66
C LEU A 309 24.10 21.95 7.01
N ALA A 310 24.73 21.47 8.09
CA ALA A 310 24.19 21.49 9.46
C ALA A 310 23.97 22.91 10.02
N ALA A 311 24.68 23.91 9.52
CA ALA A 311 24.56 25.31 9.95
C ALA A 311 23.26 26.00 9.46
N ALA A 312 22.51 25.35 8.54
CA ALA A 312 21.30 25.88 7.92
C ALA A 312 20.11 24.94 8.18
N THR A 313 19.74 24.76 9.44
CA THR A 313 18.51 24.04 9.81
C THR A 313 17.32 24.95 9.52
N ASP A 314 16.61 24.66 8.45
CA ASP A 314 15.48 25.49 8.01
C ASP A 314 14.19 25.17 8.75
N GLN A 315 13.92 23.88 8.97
CA GLN A 315 12.75 23.40 9.72
C GLN A 315 13.20 22.54 10.91
N ASN A 316 12.59 22.78 12.05
CA ASN A 316 12.73 21.95 13.24
C ASN A 316 11.35 21.87 13.89
N TYR A 317 10.62 20.80 13.62
CA TYR A 317 9.27 20.60 14.11
C TYR A 317 9.16 19.33 14.95
N SER A 318 8.46 19.46 16.07
CA SER A 318 7.86 18.35 16.80
C SER A 318 6.41 18.22 16.36
N MET A 319 6.04 17.06 15.83
CA MET A 319 4.71 16.84 15.26
C MET A 319 4.12 15.58 15.89
N GLU A 320 2.81 15.58 16.09
CA GLU A 320 2.12 14.47 16.71
C GLU A 320 0.79 14.20 16.00
N ALA A 321 0.46 12.92 15.85
CA ALA A 321 -0.87 12.49 15.48
C ALA A 321 -1.39 11.49 16.51
N ARG A 322 -2.61 11.72 16.99
CA ARG A 322 -3.36 10.83 17.90
C ARG A 322 -4.67 10.44 17.27
N ASN A 323 -5.00 9.17 17.38
CA ASN A 323 -6.27 8.63 16.92
C ASN A 323 -6.92 7.83 18.04
N LEU A 324 -8.21 8.04 18.27
CA LEU A 324 -9.04 7.24 19.17
C LEU A 324 -10.38 6.95 18.50
N ASP A 325 -10.66 5.67 18.32
CA ASP A 325 -11.84 5.21 17.61
C ASP A 325 -12.61 4.18 18.43
N PHE A 326 -13.94 4.26 18.37
CA PHE A 326 -14.86 3.27 18.90
C PHE A 326 -15.76 2.74 17.79
N TYR A 327 -15.98 1.45 17.72
CA TYR A 327 -16.81 0.87 16.68
C TYR A 327 -17.63 -0.33 17.17
N VAL A 328 -18.76 -0.53 16.50
CA VAL A 328 -19.59 -1.72 16.66
C VAL A 328 -20.14 -2.14 15.31
N GLN A 329 -20.12 -3.44 15.04
CA GLN A 329 -20.71 -4.06 13.85
C GLN A 329 -21.45 -5.33 14.22
N GLY A 330 -22.66 -5.49 13.71
CA GLY A 330 -23.47 -6.69 13.87
C GLY A 330 -23.76 -7.35 12.52
N GLU A 331 -23.77 -8.68 12.49
CA GLU A 331 -24.29 -9.50 11.40
C GLU A 331 -25.43 -10.37 11.94
N LEU A 332 -26.60 -10.27 11.30
CA LEU A 332 -27.79 -11.08 11.58
C LEU A 332 -28.11 -11.95 10.37
N ARG A 333 -28.43 -13.21 10.60
CA ARG A 333 -28.89 -14.15 9.56
C ARG A 333 -30.36 -14.52 9.78
N PRO A 334 -31.30 -13.73 9.23
CA PRO A 334 -32.75 -14.02 9.38
C PRO A 334 -33.18 -15.33 8.74
N SER A 335 -32.42 -15.83 7.77
CA SER A 335 -32.61 -17.14 7.15
C SER A 335 -31.27 -17.67 6.62
N GLU A 336 -31.24 -18.92 6.19
CA GLU A 336 -30.07 -19.53 5.54
C GLU A 336 -29.64 -18.77 4.26
N ARG A 337 -30.58 -18.03 3.64
CA ARG A 337 -30.37 -17.30 2.40
C ARG A 337 -30.06 -15.82 2.57
N VAL A 338 -30.22 -15.26 3.75
CA VAL A 338 -30.08 -13.81 3.96
C VAL A 338 -29.10 -13.54 5.08
N ALA A 339 -28.11 -12.70 4.84
CA ALA A 339 -27.27 -12.10 5.87
C ALA A 339 -27.36 -10.57 5.76
N LEU A 340 -27.57 -9.92 6.90
CA LEU A 340 -27.64 -8.46 7.04
C LEU A 340 -26.51 -8.01 7.96
N THR A 341 -25.74 -7.02 7.51
CA THR A 341 -24.65 -6.45 8.31
C THR A 341 -24.87 -4.96 8.47
N ALA A 342 -24.71 -4.46 9.68
CA ALA A 342 -24.75 -3.04 9.99
C ALA A 342 -23.62 -2.69 10.98
N GLY A 343 -23.04 -1.51 10.84
CA GLY A 343 -22.01 -1.05 11.76
C GLY A 343 -21.87 0.45 11.77
N VAL A 344 -21.33 0.96 12.88
CA VAL A 344 -20.99 2.37 13.07
C VAL A 344 -19.64 2.50 13.75
N ARG A 345 -18.91 3.58 13.43
CA ARG A 345 -17.65 3.95 14.05
C ARG A 345 -17.63 5.45 14.32
N GLN A 346 -17.18 5.83 15.50
CA GLN A 346 -16.79 7.18 15.84
C GLN A 346 -15.27 7.25 15.85
N SER A 347 -14.71 8.21 15.11
CA SER A 347 -13.27 8.44 15.00
C SER A 347 -12.92 9.87 15.38
N ASP A 348 -11.91 10.03 16.24
CA ASP A 348 -11.31 11.29 16.63
C ASP A 348 -9.81 11.24 16.31
N THR A 349 -9.35 12.10 15.38
CA THR A 349 -7.94 12.20 14.99
C THR A 349 -7.43 13.61 15.19
N THR A 350 -6.41 13.79 16.02
CA THR A 350 -5.78 15.10 16.27
C THR A 350 -4.39 15.13 15.67
N LEU A 351 -4.12 16.14 14.85
CA LEU A 351 -2.79 16.45 14.34
C LEU A 351 -2.29 17.73 15.02
N SER A 352 -1.03 17.75 15.45
CA SER A 352 -0.38 18.93 15.98
C SER A 352 1.04 19.08 15.43
N SER A 353 1.52 20.33 15.36
CA SER A 353 2.87 20.65 14.91
C SER A 353 3.37 21.90 15.63
N GLU A 354 4.44 21.74 16.38
CA GLU A 354 5.12 22.81 17.10
C GLU A 354 6.50 23.04 16.48
N SER A 355 6.84 24.32 16.31
CA SER A 355 8.16 24.72 15.84
C SER A 355 9.13 24.83 17.01
N ASN A 356 10.30 24.21 16.86
CA ASN A 356 11.40 24.31 17.82
C ASN A 356 12.44 25.38 17.41
N ASN A 357 12.13 26.21 16.42
CA ASN A 357 12.98 27.31 15.97
C ASN A 357 12.14 28.58 15.70
N THR A 358 12.64 29.50 14.87
CA THR A 358 11.98 30.79 14.58
C THR A 358 10.81 30.71 13.58
N LEU A 359 10.55 29.54 13.00
CA LEU A 359 9.38 29.36 12.11
C LEU A 359 8.10 29.29 12.96
N PRO A 360 6.94 29.66 12.38
CA PRO A 360 5.68 29.56 13.10
C PRO A 360 5.29 28.08 13.28
N SER A 361 4.77 27.75 14.46
CA SER A 361 4.06 26.48 14.69
C SER A 361 2.83 26.40 13.79
N LEU A 362 2.49 25.23 13.27
CA LEU A 362 1.26 25.05 12.48
C LEU A 362 0.03 24.93 13.39
N GLY A 363 0.24 24.67 14.69
CA GLY A 363 -0.84 24.53 15.67
C GLY A 363 -1.40 23.11 15.74
N SER A 364 -2.67 22.99 16.14
CA SER A 364 -3.36 21.72 16.30
C SER A 364 -4.73 21.76 15.64
N HIS A 365 -5.14 20.64 15.06
CA HIS A 365 -6.48 20.45 14.49
C HIS A 365 -7.01 19.05 14.78
N THR A 366 -8.28 18.98 15.20
CA THR A 366 -8.97 17.71 15.48
C THR A 366 -10.04 17.45 14.44
N TYR A 367 -9.95 16.28 13.80
CA TYR A 367 -10.90 15.79 12.82
C TYR A 367 -11.81 14.76 13.49
N GLN A 368 -13.12 14.97 13.38
CA GLN A 368 -14.12 14.06 13.93
C GLN A 368 -15.00 13.50 12.81
N ALA A 369 -15.25 12.20 12.86
CA ALA A 369 -16.12 11.55 11.90
C ALA A 369 -16.91 10.40 12.54
N ALA A 370 -18.21 10.40 12.28
CA ALA A 370 -19.04 9.23 12.44
C ALA A 370 -19.21 8.57 11.06
N THR A 371 -18.80 7.31 10.94
CA THR A 371 -18.96 6.53 9.72
C THR A 371 -19.88 5.33 9.98
N GLY A 372 -20.59 4.89 8.94
CA GLY A 372 -21.50 3.76 9.07
C GLY A 372 -21.54 2.92 7.80
N MET A 373 -21.98 1.68 7.93
CA MET A 373 -22.23 0.77 6.83
C MET A 373 -23.50 -0.05 7.03
N LEU A 374 -24.13 -0.39 5.90
CA LEU A 374 -25.21 -1.36 5.80
C LEU A 374 -24.92 -2.28 4.63
N SER A 375 -25.12 -3.58 4.81
CA SER A 375 -24.98 -4.57 3.75
C SER A 375 -26.07 -5.63 3.86
N ALA A 376 -26.60 -6.03 2.71
CA ALA A 376 -27.49 -7.16 2.58
C ALA A 376 -26.92 -8.15 1.58
N GLN A 377 -26.87 -9.41 1.96
CA GLN A 377 -26.39 -10.51 1.12
C GLN A 377 -27.47 -11.56 0.96
N TYR A 378 -27.70 -11.98 -0.28
CA TYR A 378 -28.67 -13.04 -0.60
C TYR A 378 -27.96 -14.22 -1.27
N TYR A 379 -28.04 -15.39 -0.65
CA TYR A 379 -27.52 -16.64 -1.17
C TYR A 379 -28.51 -17.27 -2.15
N VAL A 380 -28.24 -17.10 -3.44
CA VAL A 380 -29.03 -17.70 -4.53
C VAL A 380 -28.91 -19.23 -4.50
N GLN A 381 -27.69 -19.68 -4.22
CA GLN A 381 -27.31 -21.06 -3.95
C GLN A 381 -26.24 -21.07 -2.85
N GLU A 382 -25.94 -22.23 -2.31
CA GLU A 382 -24.94 -22.38 -1.23
C GLU A 382 -23.59 -21.70 -1.54
N ASN A 383 -23.16 -21.78 -2.81
CA ASN A 383 -21.88 -21.25 -3.29
C ASN A 383 -22.00 -20.00 -4.17
N THR A 384 -23.20 -19.38 -4.22
CA THR A 384 -23.44 -18.19 -5.05
C THR A 384 -24.28 -17.20 -4.30
N ASN A 385 -23.75 -15.99 -4.12
CA ASN A 385 -24.47 -14.91 -3.49
C ASN A 385 -24.38 -13.61 -4.28
N VAL A 386 -25.42 -12.80 -4.17
CA VAL A 386 -25.45 -11.39 -4.57
C VAL A 386 -25.50 -10.54 -3.31
N TYR A 387 -24.89 -9.37 -3.37
CA TYR A 387 -24.90 -8.45 -2.24
C TYR A 387 -25.05 -7.01 -2.72
N ILE A 388 -25.57 -6.19 -1.84
CA ILE A 388 -25.53 -4.73 -1.93
C ILE A 388 -24.98 -4.20 -0.61
N SER A 389 -24.11 -3.20 -0.71
CA SER A 389 -23.58 -2.50 0.46
C SER A 389 -23.57 -1.00 0.22
N TYR A 390 -23.82 -0.25 1.28
CA TYR A 390 -23.71 1.20 1.33
C TYR A 390 -22.94 1.58 2.58
N GLY A 391 -22.10 2.60 2.50
CA GLY A 391 -21.41 3.11 3.68
C GLY A 391 -20.66 4.39 3.40
N SER A 392 -20.14 4.94 4.50
CA SER A 392 -19.33 6.15 4.49
C SER A 392 -17.90 5.85 4.95
N GLY A 393 -16.96 6.61 4.43
CA GLY A 393 -15.56 6.60 4.80
C GLY A 393 -15.04 8.02 5.01
N PHE A 394 -13.89 8.12 5.66
CA PHE A 394 -13.25 9.40 5.83
C PHE A 394 -11.73 9.24 5.81
N ASP A 395 -11.03 10.28 5.35
CA ASP A 395 -9.58 10.35 5.31
C ASP A 395 -9.12 11.72 5.81
N THR A 396 -8.32 11.73 6.88
CA THR A 396 -7.69 12.97 7.38
C THR A 396 -6.46 13.31 6.56
N PRO A 397 -5.95 14.56 6.52
CA PRO A 397 -4.59 14.79 6.06
C PRO A 397 -3.59 14.08 6.98
N THR A 398 -2.38 13.81 6.45
CA THR A 398 -1.26 13.29 7.24
C THR A 398 -0.35 14.42 7.72
N LEU A 399 0.53 14.15 8.68
CA LEU A 399 1.55 15.11 9.11
C LEU A 399 2.43 15.60 7.95
N ASN A 400 2.74 14.72 6.99
CA ASN A 400 3.49 15.09 5.79
C ASN A 400 2.69 15.95 4.80
N GLN A 401 1.36 15.84 4.80
CA GLN A 401 0.51 16.61 3.90
C GLN A 401 0.29 18.05 4.37
N ILE A 402 0.39 18.31 5.67
CA ILE A 402 0.23 19.65 6.24
C ILE A 402 1.53 20.46 6.29
N ILE A 403 2.70 19.84 6.02
CA ILE A 403 4.00 20.50 6.26
C ILE A 403 4.38 21.53 5.20
N TYR A 404 3.84 21.45 3.99
CA TYR A 404 4.17 22.34 2.89
C TYR A 404 2.94 23.09 2.36
N SER A 405 3.10 24.40 2.10
CA SER A 405 2.11 25.18 1.35
C SER A 405 2.40 25.15 -0.16
N PRO A 406 1.37 25.27 -1.02
CA PRO A 406 1.57 25.30 -2.48
C PRO A 406 2.50 26.43 -2.95
N SER A 407 2.43 27.60 -2.34
CA SER A 407 3.30 28.74 -2.66
C SER A 407 4.76 28.45 -2.35
N TYR A 408 5.04 27.79 -1.22
CA TYR A 408 6.39 27.39 -0.86
C TYR A 408 6.98 26.37 -1.85
N VAL A 409 6.23 25.36 -2.22
CA VAL A 409 6.68 24.29 -3.13
C VAL A 409 7.05 24.84 -4.51
N ASN A 410 6.27 25.77 -5.04
CA ASN A 410 6.48 26.33 -6.37
C ASN A 410 7.53 27.45 -6.44
N TYR A 411 7.58 28.29 -5.43
CA TYR A 411 8.36 29.54 -5.49
C TYR A 411 9.38 29.70 -4.37
N GLY A 412 9.39 28.82 -3.38
CA GLY A 412 10.23 28.95 -2.19
C GLY A 412 9.74 30.05 -1.24
N GLY A 413 10.62 30.60 -0.41
CA GLY A 413 10.29 31.59 0.61
C GLY A 413 10.00 30.95 1.97
N LYS A 414 9.25 31.66 2.84
CA LYS A 414 8.88 31.13 4.15
C LYS A 414 7.76 30.11 4.00
N ASN A 415 7.97 28.90 4.53
CA ASN A 415 6.93 27.89 4.57
C ASN A 415 5.97 28.15 5.73
N SER A 416 4.68 28.22 5.45
CA SER A 416 3.63 28.36 6.46
C SER A 416 2.89 27.03 6.74
N GLY A 417 3.25 25.94 6.02
CA GLY A 417 2.48 24.71 6.06
C GLY A 417 1.02 24.90 5.59
N ASN A 418 0.18 23.92 5.84
CA ASN A 418 -1.26 24.00 5.55
C ASN A 418 -2.06 23.06 6.47
N ILE A 419 -2.21 23.43 7.75
CA ILE A 419 -3.02 22.65 8.71
C ILE A 419 -4.53 22.76 8.45
N GLY A 420 -4.95 23.73 7.62
CA GLY A 420 -6.36 23.95 7.28
C GLY A 420 -6.91 23.05 6.17
N ILE A 421 -6.25 21.93 5.85
CA ILE A 421 -6.79 20.92 4.94
C ILE A 421 -7.90 20.17 5.66
N ASP A 422 -9.11 20.19 5.08
CA ASP A 422 -10.25 19.42 5.61
C ASP A 422 -10.08 17.91 5.38
N ALA A 423 -10.71 17.11 6.23
CA ALA A 423 -10.82 15.68 6.00
C ALA A 423 -11.74 15.38 4.81
N ALA A 424 -11.32 14.49 3.94
CA ALA A 424 -12.16 13.97 2.86
C ALA A 424 -13.26 13.07 3.42
N ARG A 425 -14.47 13.18 2.88
CA ARG A 425 -15.64 12.37 3.27
C ARG A 425 -16.20 11.66 2.04
N THR A 426 -16.31 10.35 2.13
CA THR A 426 -16.75 9.49 1.03
C THR A 426 -18.06 8.81 1.38
N GLN A 427 -18.97 8.73 0.42
CA GLN A 427 -20.14 7.87 0.44
C GLN A 427 -20.01 6.89 -0.73
N GLN A 428 -20.22 5.61 -0.47
CA GLN A 428 -20.04 4.56 -1.47
C GLN A 428 -21.20 3.59 -1.45
N VAL A 429 -21.66 3.20 -2.66
CA VAL A 429 -22.56 2.08 -2.89
C VAL A 429 -21.85 1.03 -3.73
N GLU A 430 -22.12 -0.23 -3.44
CA GLU A 430 -21.58 -1.37 -4.19
C GLU A 430 -22.64 -2.46 -4.32
N ILE A 431 -22.72 -3.05 -5.51
CA ILE A 431 -23.49 -4.27 -5.77
C ILE A 431 -22.57 -5.31 -6.37
N GLY A 432 -22.66 -6.55 -5.95
CA GLY A 432 -21.77 -7.58 -6.46
C GLY A 432 -22.34 -8.98 -6.43
N LEU A 433 -21.64 -9.85 -7.16
CA LEU A 433 -21.87 -11.28 -7.26
C LEU A 433 -20.58 -12.01 -6.85
N LYS A 434 -20.70 -13.01 -5.98
CA LYS A 434 -19.64 -13.98 -5.68
C LYS A 434 -20.17 -15.38 -5.95
N SER A 435 -19.48 -16.14 -6.78
CA SER A 435 -19.95 -17.46 -7.19
C SER A 435 -18.79 -18.46 -7.31
N LYS A 436 -18.99 -19.66 -6.78
CA LYS A 436 -18.19 -20.85 -7.11
C LYS A 436 -19.01 -21.71 -8.07
N LEU A 437 -18.59 -21.70 -9.33
CA LEU A 437 -19.25 -22.45 -10.41
C LEU A 437 -18.60 -23.83 -10.55
N PHE A 438 -19.39 -24.89 -10.54
CA PHE A 438 -18.97 -26.27 -10.84
C PHE A 438 -17.77 -26.79 -10.03
N SER A 439 -17.57 -26.38 -8.79
CA SER A 439 -16.39 -26.71 -7.96
C SER A 439 -15.01 -26.36 -8.57
N THR A 440 -14.95 -26.03 -9.85
CA THR A 440 -13.71 -25.77 -10.62
C THR A 440 -13.51 -24.32 -10.99
N ALA A 441 -14.51 -23.47 -10.79
CA ALA A 441 -14.44 -22.05 -11.16
C ALA A 441 -14.92 -21.15 -10.02
N GLN A 442 -14.24 -20.05 -9.83
CA GLN A 442 -14.65 -18.95 -8.95
C GLN A 442 -14.77 -17.67 -9.78
N LEU A 443 -15.86 -16.95 -9.62
CA LEU A 443 -16.12 -15.67 -10.28
C LEU A 443 -16.62 -14.66 -9.27
N ASN A 444 -16.02 -13.48 -9.24
CA ASN A 444 -16.51 -12.33 -8.48
C ASN A 444 -16.66 -11.15 -9.43
N VAL A 445 -17.78 -10.44 -9.31
CA VAL A 445 -18.06 -9.22 -10.06
C VAL A 445 -18.58 -8.18 -9.08
N ALA A 446 -18.11 -6.94 -9.19
CA ALA A 446 -18.60 -5.82 -8.41
C ALA A 446 -18.77 -4.57 -9.28
N LEU A 447 -19.85 -3.84 -9.06
CA LEU A 447 -20.10 -2.50 -9.56
C LEU A 447 -20.13 -1.56 -8.37
N PHE A 448 -19.44 -0.45 -8.45
CA PHE A 448 -19.39 0.52 -7.36
C PHE A 448 -19.48 1.95 -7.87
N ASP A 449 -19.95 2.84 -6.99
CA ASP A 449 -19.97 4.29 -7.17
C ASP A 449 -19.64 4.94 -5.82
N ALA A 450 -18.66 5.84 -5.80
CA ALA A 450 -18.16 6.52 -4.62
C ALA A 450 -18.00 8.02 -4.88
N ASP A 451 -18.78 8.82 -4.18
CA ASP A 451 -18.69 10.29 -4.15
C ASP A 451 -17.84 10.73 -2.95
N THR A 452 -16.86 11.60 -3.20
CA THR A 452 -16.00 12.18 -2.15
C THR A 452 -16.13 13.70 -2.16
N THR A 453 -16.35 14.29 -0.99
CA THR A 453 -16.28 15.75 -0.75
C THR A 453 -15.00 16.09 -0.03
N ASN A 454 -14.44 17.27 -0.29
CA ASN A 454 -13.16 17.73 0.25
C ASN A 454 -12.01 16.73 0.00
N ASP A 455 -11.97 16.11 -1.19
CA ASP A 455 -10.93 15.13 -1.54
C ASP A 455 -9.54 15.75 -1.43
N ILE A 456 -8.60 15.06 -0.77
CA ILE A 456 -7.24 15.57 -0.56
C ILE A 456 -6.41 15.26 -1.81
N VAL A 457 -6.06 16.30 -2.56
CA VAL A 457 -5.32 16.20 -3.83
C VAL A 457 -3.97 16.88 -3.77
N ILE A 458 -3.05 16.49 -4.64
CA ILE A 458 -1.76 17.16 -4.78
C ILE A 458 -1.99 18.48 -5.50
N ALA A 459 -1.75 19.59 -4.84
CA ALA A 459 -1.77 20.91 -5.45
C ALA A 459 -0.51 21.16 -6.30
N SER A 460 0.65 20.75 -5.81
CA SER A 460 1.92 20.93 -6.51
C SER A 460 2.98 19.99 -5.96
N SER A 461 3.87 19.53 -6.84
CA SER A 461 5.07 18.79 -6.48
C SER A 461 6.29 19.40 -7.18
N ASN A 462 7.38 19.64 -6.46
CA ASN A 462 8.62 20.18 -7.03
C ASN A 462 9.83 19.82 -6.16
N GLY A 463 10.89 19.33 -6.79
CA GLY A 463 12.14 19.00 -6.11
C GLY A 463 11.99 18.02 -4.95
N GLY A 464 11.02 17.10 -5.01
CA GLY A 464 10.72 16.12 -3.96
C GLY A 464 9.83 16.62 -2.82
N LYS A 465 9.35 17.88 -2.88
CA LYS A 465 8.38 18.46 -1.94
C LYS A 465 7.01 18.48 -2.57
N THR A 466 5.98 18.14 -1.80
CA THR A 466 4.59 18.07 -2.28
C THR A 466 3.67 18.82 -1.35
N ALA A 467 2.87 19.73 -1.90
CA ALA A 467 1.81 20.44 -1.18
C ALA A 467 0.44 19.91 -1.60
N TYR A 468 -0.50 19.98 -0.68
CA TYR A 468 -1.84 19.43 -0.83
C TYR A 468 -2.92 20.50 -0.62
N MET A 469 -4.11 20.21 -1.15
CA MET A 469 -5.31 21.01 -0.99
C MET A 469 -6.55 20.12 -1.07
N ASN A 470 -7.73 20.68 -0.79
CA ASN A 470 -9.00 19.99 -0.98
C ASN A 470 -9.59 20.29 -2.37
N ALA A 471 -9.93 19.25 -3.11
CA ALA A 471 -10.85 19.32 -4.24
C ALA A 471 -12.29 19.21 -3.72
N PRO A 472 -13.22 20.11 -4.13
CA PRO A 472 -14.56 20.18 -3.51
C PRO A 472 -15.36 18.89 -3.67
N LYS A 473 -15.33 18.28 -4.85
CA LYS A 473 -16.05 17.04 -5.14
C LYS A 473 -15.36 16.21 -6.22
N THR A 474 -15.13 14.93 -5.91
CA THR A 474 -14.67 13.91 -6.86
C THR A 474 -15.60 12.71 -6.84
N ASN A 475 -15.55 11.88 -7.88
CA ASN A 475 -16.32 10.65 -7.96
C ASN A 475 -15.48 9.55 -8.60
N ARG A 476 -15.66 8.34 -8.12
CA ARG A 476 -15.02 7.13 -8.59
C ARG A 476 -16.08 6.06 -8.78
N ARG A 477 -16.24 5.56 -10.00
CA ARG A 477 -17.18 4.49 -10.30
C ARG A 477 -16.53 3.46 -11.22
N GLY A 478 -16.90 2.21 -11.08
CA GLY A 478 -16.26 1.19 -11.89
C GLY A 478 -16.88 -0.18 -11.81
N LEU A 479 -16.30 -1.05 -12.63
CA LEU A 479 -16.53 -2.48 -12.70
C LEU A 479 -15.25 -3.21 -12.31
N GLU A 480 -15.37 -4.18 -11.43
CA GLU A 480 -14.32 -5.12 -11.05
C GLU A 480 -14.77 -6.54 -11.37
N LEU A 481 -13.86 -7.32 -11.95
CA LEU A 481 -14.07 -8.73 -12.25
C LEU A 481 -12.83 -9.52 -11.83
N SER A 482 -13.01 -10.57 -11.05
CA SER A 482 -11.97 -11.59 -10.85
C SER A 482 -12.52 -12.97 -11.08
N GLY A 483 -11.69 -13.82 -11.69
CA GLY A 483 -12.05 -15.19 -11.94
C GLY A 483 -10.85 -16.12 -11.84
N GLN A 484 -11.09 -17.35 -11.40
CA GLN A 484 -10.13 -18.41 -11.37
C GLN A 484 -10.80 -19.71 -11.79
N TRP A 485 -10.20 -20.45 -12.72
CA TRP A 485 -10.74 -21.68 -13.30
C TRP A 485 -9.69 -22.77 -13.28
N GLN A 486 -10.08 -23.94 -12.79
CA GLN A 486 -9.36 -25.18 -13.01
C GLN A 486 -9.83 -25.77 -14.33
N LEU A 487 -8.95 -25.86 -15.30
CA LEU A 487 -9.22 -26.33 -16.64
C LEU A 487 -8.72 -27.78 -16.81
N PRO A 488 -9.18 -28.53 -17.82
CA PRO A 488 -8.58 -29.83 -18.19
C PRO A 488 -7.07 -29.72 -18.42
N TYR A 489 -6.39 -30.82 -18.43
CA TYR A 489 -4.95 -30.94 -18.68
C TYR A 489 -4.06 -30.24 -17.66
N GLN A 490 -4.51 -30.12 -16.40
CA GLN A 490 -3.77 -29.49 -15.30
C GLN A 490 -3.50 -27.99 -15.52
N LEU A 491 -4.34 -27.34 -16.31
CA LEU A 491 -4.29 -25.89 -16.52
C LEU A 491 -5.12 -25.16 -15.47
N GLN A 492 -4.63 -24.01 -15.06
CA GLN A 492 -5.37 -23.03 -14.26
C GLN A 492 -5.32 -21.67 -14.97
N ALA A 493 -6.48 -21.06 -15.14
CA ALA A 493 -6.60 -19.71 -15.65
C ALA A 493 -7.03 -18.76 -14.52
N SER A 494 -6.44 -17.58 -14.47
CA SER A 494 -6.81 -16.51 -13.54
C SER A 494 -6.95 -15.19 -14.29
N ILE A 495 -7.91 -14.38 -13.89
CA ILE A 495 -8.12 -13.03 -14.45
C ILE A 495 -8.49 -12.06 -13.33
N ALA A 496 -7.97 -10.84 -13.41
CA ALA A 496 -8.40 -9.68 -12.65
C ALA A 496 -8.54 -8.50 -13.62
N TYR A 497 -9.74 -7.94 -13.74
CA TYR A 497 -10.03 -6.81 -14.61
C TYR A 497 -10.70 -5.69 -13.85
N THR A 498 -10.32 -4.46 -14.16
CA THR A 498 -10.89 -3.23 -13.61
C THR A 498 -11.17 -2.27 -14.74
N ALA A 499 -12.38 -1.70 -14.76
CA ALA A 499 -12.68 -0.48 -15.50
C ALA A 499 -13.07 0.60 -14.49
N LEU A 500 -12.41 1.76 -14.54
CA LEU A 500 -12.52 2.81 -13.53
C LEU A 500 -12.68 4.18 -14.18
N ASP A 501 -13.76 4.89 -13.83
CA ASP A 501 -13.98 6.30 -14.17
C ASP A 501 -13.82 7.15 -12.91
N ALA A 502 -12.63 7.71 -12.70
CA ALA A 502 -12.27 8.56 -11.56
C ALA A 502 -12.11 10.01 -12.01
N LYS A 503 -13.02 10.91 -11.58
CA LYS A 503 -13.12 12.29 -12.08
C LYS A 503 -13.41 13.33 -11.02
N VAL A 504 -12.95 14.54 -11.28
CA VAL A 504 -13.41 15.77 -10.62
C VAL A 504 -14.86 16.04 -11.03
N ARG A 505 -15.74 16.33 -10.08
CA ARG A 505 -17.17 16.60 -10.31
C ARG A 505 -17.57 18.06 -10.11
N GLN A 506 -16.71 18.84 -9.50
CA GLN A 506 -16.93 20.27 -9.33
C GLN A 506 -15.66 21.02 -9.70
N THR A 507 -15.76 21.98 -10.62
CA THR A 507 -14.64 22.85 -11.00
C THR A 507 -14.12 23.62 -9.78
N TYR A 508 -12.81 23.68 -9.64
CA TYR A 508 -12.16 24.50 -8.61
C TYR A 508 -10.97 25.25 -9.19
N ILE A 509 -10.56 26.29 -8.49
CA ILE A 509 -9.43 27.12 -8.87
C ILE A 509 -8.32 26.91 -7.85
N GLU A 510 -7.20 26.43 -8.33
CA GLU A 510 -5.96 26.43 -7.59
C GLU A 510 -5.27 27.78 -7.74
N LYS A 511 -4.94 28.43 -6.64
CA LYS A 511 -4.21 29.70 -6.60
C LYS A 511 -2.86 29.49 -5.96
N ILE A 512 -1.82 29.78 -6.70
CA ILE A 512 -0.44 29.69 -6.23
C ILE A 512 0.17 31.10 -6.30
N THR A 513 0.57 31.63 -5.14
CA THR A 513 1.13 32.99 -5.04
C THR A 513 2.62 32.93 -4.77
N SER A 514 3.44 33.57 -5.63
CA SER A 514 4.86 33.80 -5.38
C SER A 514 5.04 34.92 -4.35
N SER A 515 6.15 34.90 -3.61
CA SER A 515 6.44 35.89 -2.58
C SER A 515 7.25 37.10 -3.09
N ALA A 516 8.02 36.94 -4.20
CA ALA A 516 8.84 37.99 -4.77
C ALA A 516 9.16 37.76 -6.26
N PRO A 517 8.60 38.53 -7.22
CA PRO A 517 7.49 39.46 -7.01
C PRO A 517 6.21 38.73 -6.63
N THR A 518 5.27 39.44 -5.96
CA THR A 518 3.98 38.85 -5.62
C THR A 518 3.14 38.65 -6.88
N VAL A 519 3.11 37.44 -7.40
CA VAL A 519 2.31 37.05 -8.58
C VAL A 519 1.44 35.87 -8.17
N THR A 520 0.14 36.00 -8.39
CA THR A 520 -0.81 34.89 -8.19
C THR A 520 -1.14 34.29 -9.55
N THR A 521 -0.78 33.02 -9.72
CA THR A 521 -1.19 32.23 -10.88
C THR A 521 -2.39 31.39 -10.50
N SER A 522 -3.44 31.43 -11.32
CA SER A 522 -4.66 30.66 -11.10
C SER A 522 -4.78 29.57 -12.16
N TYR A 523 -5.00 28.33 -11.71
CA TYR A 523 -5.24 27.19 -12.56
C TYR A 523 -6.67 26.69 -12.34
N SER A 524 -7.44 26.51 -13.42
CA SER A 524 -8.80 25.95 -13.35
C SER A 524 -8.74 24.46 -13.58
N VAL A 525 -9.08 23.68 -12.58
CA VAL A 525 -9.30 22.23 -12.70
C VAL A 525 -10.79 22.03 -12.95
N ASN A 526 -11.14 21.60 -14.16
CA ASN A 526 -12.54 21.56 -14.61
C ASN A 526 -13.23 20.26 -14.17
N SER A 527 -14.53 20.38 -13.91
CA SER A 527 -15.39 19.22 -13.77
C SER A 527 -15.29 18.34 -15.04
N GLY A 528 -15.15 17.04 -14.84
CA GLY A 528 -14.87 16.06 -15.90
C GLY A 528 -13.42 15.68 -16.08
N ASN A 529 -12.45 16.45 -15.54
CA ASN A 529 -11.04 16.06 -15.56
C ASN A 529 -10.84 14.75 -14.79
N ARG A 530 -10.00 13.87 -15.32
CA ARG A 530 -9.58 12.63 -14.66
C ARG A 530 -8.73 12.94 -13.43
N ILE A 531 -8.89 12.16 -12.38
CA ILE A 531 -7.98 12.19 -11.22
C ILE A 531 -6.62 11.64 -11.68
N PRO A 532 -5.50 12.38 -11.50
CA PRO A 532 -4.21 11.94 -11.98
C PRO A 532 -3.65 10.76 -11.15
N GLY A 533 -2.71 10.00 -11.74
CA GLY A 533 -2.12 8.83 -11.11
C GLY A 533 -3.02 7.59 -11.08
N VAL A 534 -4.19 7.63 -11.72
CA VAL A 534 -5.17 6.53 -11.77
C VAL A 534 -5.34 6.05 -13.20
N PRO A 535 -4.97 4.79 -13.53
CA PRO A 535 -5.33 4.19 -14.81
C PRO A 535 -6.85 4.00 -14.93
N ASP A 536 -7.39 4.22 -16.14
CA ASP A 536 -8.81 4.01 -16.42
C ASP A 536 -9.20 2.53 -16.57
N GLN A 537 -8.22 1.67 -16.83
CA GLN A 537 -8.39 0.23 -16.93
C GLN A 537 -7.16 -0.50 -16.39
N GLY A 538 -7.39 -1.71 -15.90
CA GLY A 538 -6.33 -2.64 -15.50
C GLY A 538 -6.72 -4.07 -15.82
N LEU A 539 -5.78 -4.84 -16.32
CA LEU A 539 -5.94 -6.27 -16.60
C LEU A 539 -4.71 -7.03 -16.11
N PHE A 540 -4.95 -8.05 -15.34
CA PHE A 540 -4.02 -9.16 -15.11
C PHE A 540 -4.68 -10.45 -15.58
N ALA A 541 -3.97 -11.27 -16.35
CA ALA A 541 -4.42 -12.59 -16.78
C ALA A 541 -3.25 -13.57 -16.70
N GLU A 542 -3.49 -14.76 -16.17
CA GLU A 542 -2.48 -15.81 -16.07
C GLU A 542 -3.06 -17.13 -16.58
N LEU A 543 -2.29 -17.83 -17.38
CA LEU A 543 -2.51 -19.24 -17.70
C LEU A 543 -1.33 -20.03 -17.17
N MET A 544 -1.60 -20.91 -16.20
CA MET A 544 -0.62 -21.73 -15.53
C MET A 544 -0.88 -23.22 -15.82
N TRP A 545 0.16 -23.93 -16.19
CA TRP A 545 0.17 -25.38 -16.28
C TRP A 545 1.04 -25.96 -15.15
N ARG A 546 0.47 -26.89 -14.39
CA ARG A 546 1.17 -27.55 -13.28
C ARG A 546 1.11 -29.05 -13.43
N LYS A 547 2.25 -29.68 -13.65
CA LYS A 547 2.33 -31.12 -13.72
C LYS A 547 2.59 -31.71 -12.32
N ALA A 548 1.57 -32.35 -11.76
CA ALA A 548 1.60 -32.82 -10.38
C ALA A 548 2.71 -33.86 -10.13
N ASP A 549 3.00 -34.73 -11.13
CA ASP A 549 3.87 -35.90 -10.95
C ASP A 549 5.37 -35.55 -10.89
N ASN A 550 5.80 -34.40 -11.42
CA ASN A 550 7.22 -34.04 -11.50
C ASN A 550 7.55 -32.64 -11.00
N GLY A 551 6.61 -31.98 -10.29
CA GLY A 551 6.83 -30.68 -9.68
C GLY A 551 7.05 -29.54 -10.66
N LEU A 552 6.82 -29.75 -11.97
CA LEU A 552 6.99 -28.69 -12.98
C LEU A 552 5.77 -27.79 -13.05
N GLU A 553 6.01 -26.48 -13.16
CA GLU A 553 4.99 -25.45 -13.36
C GLU A 553 5.48 -24.45 -14.40
N PHE A 554 4.61 -24.10 -15.35
CA PHE A 554 4.85 -23.05 -16.33
C PHE A 554 3.67 -22.09 -16.33
N ALA A 555 3.95 -20.79 -16.35
CA ALA A 555 2.93 -19.76 -16.42
C ALA A 555 3.24 -18.72 -17.48
N VAL A 556 2.19 -18.26 -18.16
CA VAL A 556 2.18 -17.08 -19.01
C VAL A 556 1.30 -16.03 -18.33
N GLU A 557 1.86 -14.87 -18.05
CA GLU A 557 1.16 -13.75 -17.42
C GLU A 557 1.02 -12.60 -18.42
N GLY A 558 -0.17 -12.04 -18.56
CA GLY A 558 -0.43 -10.82 -19.29
C GLY A 558 -0.81 -9.70 -18.31
N LYS A 559 -0.20 -8.53 -18.46
CA LYS A 559 -0.51 -7.33 -17.69
C LYS A 559 -0.79 -6.18 -18.65
N ALA A 560 -1.88 -5.43 -18.40
CA ALA A 560 -2.18 -4.22 -19.15
C ALA A 560 -2.75 -3.15 -18.23
N ALA A 561 -2.40 -1.91 -18.50
CA ALA A 561 -2.99 -0.74 -17.87
C ALA A 561 -3.40 0.26 -18.95
N GLY A 562 -4.53 0.93 -18.75
CA GLY A 562 -4.97 2.03 -19.58
C GLY A 562 -4.12 3.28 -19.37
N SER A 563 -4.44 4.34 -20.09
CA SER A 563 -3.75 5.63 -19.94
C SER A 563 -4.04 6.25 -18.58
N LEU A 564 -3.09 7.04 -18.06
CA LEU A 564 -3.29 7.79 -16.83
C LEU A 564 -2.84 9.24 -16.98
N ALA A 565 -3.59 10.16 -16.42
CA ALA A 565 -3.22 11.56 -16.37
C ALA A 565 -2.07 11.79 -15.37
N ALA A 566 -1.10 12.62 -15.75
CA ALA A 566 0.02 13.00 -14.88
C ALA A 566 -0.24 14.31 -14.12
N ASN A 567 -1.26 15.07 -14.50
CA ASN A 567 -1.69 16.28 -13.78
C ASN A 567 -3.21 16.47 -13.85
N ASP A 568 -3.75 17.23 -12.90
CA ASP A 568 -5.19 17.54 -12.78
C ASP A 568 -5.74 18.40 -13.91
N LEU A 569 -4.90 19.10 -14.64
CA LEU A 569 -5.29 19.82 -15.87
C LEU A 569 -5.50 18.86 -17.05
N ASN A 570 -5.12 17.59 -16.92
CA ASN A 570 -5.14 16.56 -17.96
C ASN A 570 -4.41 16.99 -19.25
N LYS A 571 -3.32 17.74 -19.11
CA LYS A 571 -2.46 18.20 -20.22
C LYS A 571 -1.23 17.33 -20.43
N ALA A 572 -0.96 16.41 -19.51
CA ALA A 572 0.11 15.44 -19.60
C ALA A 572 -0.45 14.06 -19.23
N ASP A 573 -0.20 13.08 -20.08
CA ASP A 573 -0.66 11.70 -19.92
C ASP A 573 0.50 10.72 -20.11
N ALA A 574 0.46 9.60 -19.37
CA ALA A 574 1.21 8.41 -19.71
C ALA A 574 0.32 7.48 -20.53
N ALA A 575 0.85 6.98 -21.64
CA ALA A 575 0.13 6.06 -22.51
C ALA A 575 -0.12 4.72 -21.80
N GLY A 576 -1.23 4.07 -22.11
CA GLY A 576 -1.50 2.71 -21.68
C GLY A 576 -0.51 1.72 -22.28
N TYR A 577 -0.34 0.58 -21.62
CA TYR A 577 0.59 -0.46 -22.03
C TYR A 577 0.02 -1.87 -21.85
N GLY A 578 0.66 -2.84 -22.52
CA GLY A 578 0.44 -4.27 -22.32
C GLY A 578 1.75 -5.01 -22.43
N ILE A 579 2.06 -5.85 -21.45
CA ILE A 579 3.26 -6.68 -21.38
C ILE A 579 2.91 -8.13 -21.12
N MET A 580 3.82 -9.01 -21.47
CA MET A 580 3.71 -10.47 -21.23
C MET A 580 4.94 -10.97 -20.49
N ASN A 581 4.73 -11.80 -19.50
CA ASN A 581 5.77 -12.44 -18.71
C ASN A 581 5.67 -13.96 -18.82
N LEU A 582 6.80 -14.63 -18.68
CA LEU A 582 6.90 -16.10 -18.61
C LEU A 582 7.55 -16.50 -17.30
N ARG A 583 7.05 -17.58 -16.70
CA ARG A 583 7.58 -18.13 -15.46
C ARG A 583 7.62 -19.66 -15.54
N ALA A 584 8.70 -20.25 -15.03
CA ALA A 584 8.88 -21.66 -14.87
C ALA A 584 9.34 -21.98 -13.45
N ILE A 585 8.83 -23.08 -12.88
CA ILE A 585 9.23 -23.59 -11.57
C ILE A 585 9.46 -25.09 -11.69
N ALA A 586 10.52 -25.57 -11.06
CA ALA A 586 10.74 -26.99 -10.82
C ALA A 586 10.83 -27.25 -9.31
N ARG A 587 10.10 -28.27 -8.83
CA ARG A 587 10.15 -28.69 -7.41
C ARG A 587 10.55 -30.14 -7.35
N GLN A 588 11.56 -30.43 -6.53
CA GLN A 588 12.07 -31.79 -6.36
C GLN A 588 12.42 -32.07 -4.90
N THR A 589 12.35 -33.33 -4.52
CA THR A 589 12.77 -33.80 -3.19
C THR A 589 13.94 -34.74 -3.34
N VAL A 590 15.06 -34.41 -2.70
CA VAL A 590 16.31 -35.21 -2.77
C VAL A 590 16.91 -35.31 -1.37
N GLY A 591 17.00 -36.51 -0.81
CA GLY A 591 17.68 -36.78 0.46
C GLY A 591 17.17 -35.91 1.64
N GLY A 592 15.87 -35.68 1.73
CA GLY A 592 15.26 -34.85 2.79
C GLY A 592 15.21 -33.35 2.48
N TRP A 593 15.83 -32.91 1.40
CA TRP A 593 15.72 -31.54 0.89
C TRP A 593 14.52 -31.39 -0.05
N SER A 594 13.73 -30.36 0.14
CA SER A 594 12.72 -29.89 -0.82
C SER A 594 13.30 -28.68 -1.56
N ILE A 595 13.66 -28.85 -2.82
CA ILE A 595 14.31 -27.83 -3.64
C ILE A 595 13.27 -27.27 -4.61
N SER A 596 13.17 -25.95 -4.68
CA SER A 596 12.33 -25.21 -5.63
C SER A 596 13.20 -24.27 -6.42
N GLU A 597 13.36 -24.52 -7.70
CA GLU A 597 14.09 -23.69 -8.65
C GLU A 597 13.08 -22.91 -9.48
N PHE A 598 13.38 -21.66 -9.81
CA PHE A 598 12.52 -20.87 -10.69
C PHE A 598 13.32 -20.03 -11.66
N ALA A 599 12.70 -19.74 -12.78
CA ALA A 599 13.17 -18.76 -13.76
C ALA A 599 11.97 -17.94 -14.26
N ARG A 600 12.19 -16.66 -14.46
CA ARG A 600 11.20 -15.70 -14.90
C ARG A 600 11.80 -14.78 -15.95
N ILE A 601 11.00 -14.44 -16.96
CA ILE A 601 11.30 -13.40 -17.94
C ILE A 601 10.12 -12.43 -17.93
N ASP A 602 10.37 -11.19 -17.56
CA ASP A 602 9.38 -10.14 -17.60
C ASP A 602 9.48 -9.34 -18.88
N ASN A 603 8.32 -8.82 -19.33
CA ASN A 603 8.22 -8.02 -20.56
C ASN A 603 8.90 -8.70 -21.75
N VAL A 604 8.51 -9.93 -22.04
CA VAL A 604 9.12 -10.78 -23.11
C VAL A 604 9.14 -10.06 -24.47
N LEU A 605 8.14 -9.22 -24.73
CA LEU A 605 7.99 -8.48 -25.98
C LEU A 605 8.85 -7.21 -26.03
N ASP A 606 9.63 -6.92 -25.01
CA ASP A 606 10.53 -5.77 -24.90
C ASP A 606 9.84 -4.42 -25.16
N ARG A 607 8.66 -4.24 -24.58
CA ARG A 607 7.89 -3.01 -24.73
C ARG A 607 8.46 -1.89 -23.84
N SER A 608 8.66 -0.71 -24.41
CA SER A 608 8.93 0.50 -23.64
C SER A 608 7.62 1.06 -23.10
N TYR A 609 7.55 1.33 -21.79
CA TYR A 609 6.36 1.87 -21.15
C TYR A 609 6.70 2.69 -19.90
N VAL A 610 5.73 3.48 -19.45
CA VAL A 610 5.79 4.23 -18.20
C VAL A 610 5.12 3.41 -17.11
N GLY A 611 5.86 3.07 -16.07
CA GLY A 611 5.36 2.25 -14.96
C GLY A 611 4.59 3.05 -13.92
N SER A 612 4.93 4.33 -13.74
CA SER A 612 4.32 5.25 -12.78
C SER A 612 4.47 6.70 -13.21
N VAL A 613 3.75 7.60 -12.56
CA VAL A 613 3.91 9.06 -12.75
C VAL A 613 4.05 9.79 -11.42
N ILE A 614 4.77 10.89 -11.43
CA ILE A 614 4.81 11.87 -10.34
C ILE A 614 3.75 12.92 -10.63
N VAL A 615 2.69 12.91 -9.82
CA VAL A 615 1.51 13.77 -10.03
C VAL A 615 1.85 15.26 -9.80
N ASN A 616 1.35 16.13 -10.68
CA ASN A 616 1.47 17.60 -10.60
C ASN A 616 2.90 18.11 -10.42
N GLN A 617 3.88 17.46 -11.07
CA GLN A 617 5.29 17.87 -10.98
C GLN A 617 5.52 19.17 -11.77
N ALA A 618 5.91 20.24 -11.08
CA ALA A 618 6.06 21.58 -11.65
C ALA A 618 7.12 21.66 -12.74
N SER A 619 8.18 20.82 -12.67
CA SER A 619 9.24 20.73 -13.67
C SER A 619 8.88 19.88 -14.91
N SER A 620 7.63 19.38 -15.00
CA SER A 620 7.17 18.44 -16.03
C SER A 620 7.92 17.10 -16.07
N GLN A 621 8.66 16.76 -15.02
CA GLN A 621 9.32 15.46 -14.83
C GLN A 621 8.32 14.43 -14.30
N PHE A 622 7.31 14.15 -15.11
CA PHE A 622 6.18 13.31 -14.67
C PHE A 622 6.46 11.81 -14.74
N TYR A 623 7.35 11.37 -15.66
CA TYR A 623 7.35 9.98 -16.12
C TYR A 623 8.42 9.15 -15.41
N GLU A 624 8.01 7.99 -14.89
CA GLU A 624 8.88 6.97 -14.35
C GLU A 624 8.84 5.76 -15.28
N SER A 625 9.91 5.58 -16.04
CA SER A 625 10.03 4.49 -17.02
C SER A 625 10.17 3.14 -16.34
N ALA A 626 9.62 2.12 -16.95
CA ALA A 626 9.73 0.73 -16.52
C ALA A 626 10.70 -0.07 -17.41
N PRO A 627 11.26 -1.19 -16.90
CA PRO A 627 12.22 -2.01 -17.62
C PRO A 627 11.66 -2.59 -18.91
N GLY A 628 12.48 -2.70 -19.92
CA GLY A 628 12.31 -3.56 -21.06
C GLY A 628 12.37 -5.03 -20.65
N ARG A 629 12.69 -5.94 -21.57
CA ARG A 629 12.86 -7.36 -21.25
C ARG A 629 13.94 -7.55 -20.19
N ASN A 630 13.58 -8.25 -19.12
CA ASN A 630 14.47 -8.57 -18.02
C ASN A 630 14.20 -10.00 -17.50
N TRP A 631 15.09 -10.52 -16.68
CA TRP A 631 14.99 -11.88 -16.19
C TRP A 631 15.38 -11.98 -14.71
N LEU A 632 14.88 -13.01 -14.07
CA LEU A 632 15.21 -13.41 -12.71
C LEU A 632 15.24 -14.93 -12.62
N ALA A 633 16.20 -15.49 -11.90
CA ALA A 633 16.27 -16.91 -11.60
C ALA A 633 16.70 -17.12 -10.14
N GLY A 634 16.21 -18.18 -9.51
CA GLY A 634 16.54 -18.44 -8.13
C GLY A 634 16.23 -19.86 -7.68
N VAL A 635 16.67 -20.14 -6.45
CA VAL A 635 16.49 -21.40 -5.78
C VAL A 635 16.13 -21.18 -4.31
N LYS A 636 15.20 -21.98 -3.80
CA LYS A 636 14.90 -22.16 -2.38
C LYS A 636 15.06 -23.62 -2.03
N ALA A 637 15.90 -23.93 -1.04
CA ALA A 637 16.16 -25.31 -0.61
C ALA A 637 15.75 -25.45 0.85
N ALA A 638 14.70 -26.20 1.13
CA ALA A 638 14.18 -26.41 2.47
C ALA A 638 14.57 -27.79 2.99
N TYR A 639 15.15 -27.85 4.18
CA TYR A 639 15.46 -29.09 4.88
C TYR A 639 14.64 -29.20 6.16
N ARG A 640 13.95 -30.33 6.34
CA ARG A 640 13.16 -30.59 7.53
C ARG A 640 13.89 -31.56 8.44
N PHE A 641 14.02 -31.18 9.73
CA PHE A 641 14.68 -31.94 10.79
C PHE A 641 13.71 -32.88 11.51
#